data_ae629c0081d69a4be28c2905a9e54844
#
_entry.id   ae629c0081d69a4be28c2905a9e54844
#
_cell.length_a   1.000
_cell.length_b   1.000
_cell.length_c   1.000
_cell.angle_alpha   90.00
_cell.angle_beta   90.00
_cell.angle_gamma   90.00
#
_symmetry.space_group_name_H-M   'P 1'
#
loop_
_entity.id
_entity.type
_entity.pdbx_description
1 polymer ?
#
loop_
_entity_poly.entity_id
_entity_poly.type
_entity_poly.pdbx_seq_one_letter_code
_entity_poly.pdbx_strand_id
1 'polypeptide(L)'
;MPKKTTYDSKDIKILEGLEAVRKRPAMYIGSTGPIGLHHLIWEVVDNSVDEAMAGRCTQIKVELEKNGSVTVTDNGSGIPVKKHSKTKISTLTTVLTTLHAGGKFESGAYTVSGGLHGVGVSVVNALSSSMKAEVWRDGHTYSQEFKIGEPKTKEPKKGAKIKKTGTKINFLPDPDIFEETQTFEYDIVEERLRQTAFLNKGLKVTLVDNRVKPKTEETFLYKNGLKDFVEHLNEGYEPLHEKIIAFNTSVGDSEIDIALQWKQDDEVVIKSFANNIDTIEGGTHEQGMRTSITAAVNSFAKARNLHQDISLTGEDIREGLTAVVSVRVSQPQFEGQTKTKLGNTELNGHVQKVVNKELPAWLKKNNKDGRNLVERCAVAAKARMNAKKARELTKRKSILETSGLPGKLADCSSTDPKECELMIVEGDSAAGPAKQARDSRVQAILPIRGKIINVQKVSENRALQNTEISALIKAIGTGINKYYDGDQSRYDKIVILTDADVDGAHIRTLLLTFFFKFMRGLFGDSKENQSKIWISEPPLYRIKSSGGIEYLKDDQELEDYKKKNKNKKFDVSRFKGLGEMNANELWDTSMNPETRTLTRVTIADGKAAEAKAAAMFETLMGTDIAKKKSFIQNNAQDVRFLDI
;
A
#
# COMPACT_ATOMS: atom_id res chain seq x y z
N MET A 1 -11.09 -19.29 43.09
CA MET A 1 -12.06 -18.44 42.37
C MET A 1 -11.67 -16.98 42.60
N PRO A 2 -11.46 -16.15 41.57
CA PRO A 2 -11.20 -14.72 41.76
C PRO A 2 -12.44 -14.07 42.37
N LYS A 3 -12.25 -13.28 43.47
CA LYS A 3 -13.33 -12.48 44.07
C LYS A 3 -13.94 -11.58 42.99
N LYS A 4 -15.24 -11.71 42.75
CA LYS A 4 -16.01 -10.73 41.96
C LYS A 4 -15.91 -9.38 42.68
N THR A 5 -15.03 -8.50 42.23
CA THR A 5 -15.06 -7.08 42.62
C THR A 5 -16.27 -6.45 41.93
N THR A 6 -17.28 -6.09 42.70
CA THR A 6 -18.42 -5.29 42.23
C THR A 6 -17.90 -3.88 41.96
N TYR A 7 -17.98 -3.45 40.70
CA TYR A 7 -17.71 -2.05 40.30
C TYR A 7 -18.81 -1.15 40.82
N ASP A 8 -18.45 -0.16 41.66
CA ASP A 8 -19.40 0.75 42.31
C ASP A 8 -18.91 2.20 42.17
N SER A 9 -19.75 3.16 42.46
CA SER A 9 -19.48 4.60 42.44
C SER A 9 -18.23 5.01 43.24
N LYS A 10 -17.86 4.24 44.27
CA LYS A 10 -16.62 4.39 45.05
C LYS A 10 -15.33 4.11 44.29
N ASP A 11 -15.45 3.37 43.17
CA ASP A 11 -14.31 3.03 42.31
C ASP A 11 -14.01 4.13 41.28
N ILE A 12 -14.91 5.10 41.15
CA ILE A 12 -14.72 6.27 40.29
C ILE A 12 -14.00 7.35 41.08
N LYS A 13 -12.70 7.58 40.73
CA LYS A 13 -11.88 8.63 41.31
C LYS A 13 -11.79 9.81 40.34
N ILE A 14 -12.09 11.01 40.85
CA ILE A 14 -11.84 12.25 40.13
C ILE A 14 -10.44 12.73 40.52
N LEU A 15 -9.60 12.92 39.51
CA LEU A 15 -8.26 13.50 39.68
C LEU A 15 -8.32 14.96 39.27
N GLU A 16 -7.88 15.85 40.16
CA GLU A 16 -7.90 17.30 39.92
C GLU A 16 -6.50 17.85 39.63
N GLY A 17 -6.42 18.86 38.78
CA GLY A 17 -5.20 19.63 38.52
C GLY A 17 -4.01 18.77 38.06
N LEU A 18 -2.84 19.01 38.65
CA LEU A 18 -1.57 18.36 38.27
C LEU A 18 -1.44 16.91 38.74
N GLU A 19 -2.29 16.46 39.68
CA GLU A 19 -2.31 15.05 40.11
C GLU A 19 -2.67 14.11 38.96
N ALA A 20 -3.61 14.52 38.08
CA ALA A 20 -3.98 13.76 36.90
C ALA A 20 -2.78 13.53 35.97
N VAL A 21 -1.94 14.54 35.80
CA VAL A 21 -0.71 14.47 34.97
C VAL A 21 0.27 13.43 35.53
N ARG A 22 0.54 13.51 36.83
CA ARG A 22 1.48 12.57 37.50
C ARG A 22 0.98 11.13 37.46
N LYS A 23 -0.33 10.92 37.57
CA LYS A 23 -0.93 9.57 37.56
C LYS A 23 -0.99 8.95 36.17
N ARG A 24 -1.05 9.75 35.13
CA ARG A 24 -1.14 9.32 33.72
C ARG A 24 -0.23 10.17 32.82
N PRO A 25 1.08 10.19 33.05
CA PRO A 25 2.00 11.07 32.32
C PRO A 25 1.99 10.82 30.81
N ALA A 26 1.85 9.56 30.39
CA ALA A 26 1.82 9.17 28.97
C ALA A 26 0.67 9.85 28.18
N MET A 27 -0.43 10.26 28.83
CA MET A 27 -1.51 11.02 28.14
C MET A 27 -1.05 12.41 27.71
N TYR A 28 -0.02 12.97 28.33
CA TYR A 28 0.46 14.35 28.11
C TYR A 28 1.78 14.39 27.34
N ILE A 29 2.67 13.43 27.56
CA ILE A 29 4.03 13.40 26.98
C ILE A 29 4.30 12.15 26.12
N GLY A 30 3.27 11.33 25.87
CA GLY A 30 3.34 10.14 25.01
C GLY A 30 3.93 8.90 25.69
N SER A 31 4.98 9.02 26.49
CA SER A 31 5.60 7.91 27.26
C SER A 31 6.37 8.43 28.46
N THR A 32 6.84 7.55 29.33
CA THR A 32 7.79 7.86 30.42
C THR A 32 9.22 7.38 30.11
N GLY A 33 9.46 6.86 28.92
CA GLY A 33 10.78 6.49 28.42
C GLY A 33 11.55 7.69 27.82
N PRO A 34 12.64 7.46 27.07
CA PRO A 34 13.51 8.51 26.52
C PRO A 34 12.77 9.58 25.73
N ILE A 35 11.81 9.19 24.88
CA ILE A 35 11.02 10.14 24.05
C ILE A 35 10.23 11.09 24.95
N GLY A 36 9.53 10.58 25.96
CA GLY A 36 8.73 11.43 26.88
C GLY A 36 9.61 12.30 27.79
N LEU A 37 10.80 11.81 28.18
CA LEU A 37 11.76 12.62 28.91
C LEU A 37 12.19 13.85 28.09
N HIS A 38 12.61 13.65 26.83
CA HIS A 38 13.00 14.75 25.95
C HIS A 38 11.83 15.69 25.64
N HIS A 39 10.60 15.18 25.63
CA HIS A 39 9.41 16.00 25.41
C HIS A 39 9.27 17.14 26.43
N LEU A 40 9.77 16.97 27.67
CA LEU A 40 9.80 18.05 28.66
C LEU A 40 10.63 19.26 28.18
N ILE A 41 11.74 19.03 27.47
CA ILE A 41 12.54 20.12 26.89
C ILE A 41 11.72 20.80 25.79
N TRP A 42 11.08 20.02 24.93
CA TRP A 42 10.31 20.57 23.78
C TRP A 42 9.19 21.48 24.25
N GLU A 43 8.44 21.12 25.28
CA GLU A 43 7.35 21.94 25.79
C GLU A 43 7.83 23.31 26.34
N VAL A 44 9.05 23.37 26.89
CA VAL A 44 9.62 24.64 27.36
C VAL A 44 10.22 25.45 26.20
N VAL A 45 10.93 24.78 25.26
CA VAL A 45 11.53 25.42 24.08
C VAL A 45 10.45 25.97 23.17
N ASP A 46 9.37 25.22 22.93
CA ASP A 46 8.26 25.63 22.05
C ASP A 46 7.56 26.90 22.56
N ASN A 47 7.52 27.13 23.88
CA ASN A 47 7.04 28.39 24.41
C ASN A 47 7.94 29.59 24.05
N SER A 48 9.27 29.38 24.06
CA SER A 48 10.23 30.41 23.62
C SER A 48 10.17 30.62 22.09
N VAL A 49 9.91 29.55 21.31
CA VAL A 49 9.69 29.59 19.87
C VAL A 49 8.41 30.36 19.53
N ASP A 50 7.31 30.17 20.29
CA ASP A 50 6.08 30.96 20.12
C ASP A 50 6.34 32.46 20.32
N GLU A 51 7.22 32.87 21.26
CA GLU A 51 7.67 34.25 21.39
C GLU A 51 8.47 34.71 20.16
N ALA A 52 9.27 33.81 19.54
CA ALA A 52 10.01 34.12 18.33
C ALA A 52 9.08 34.28 17.13
N MET A 53 8.09 33.39 16.95
CA MET A 53 7.07 33.51 15.90
C MET A 53 6.24 34.79 16.03
N ALA A 54 6.02 35.23 17.25
CA ALA A 54 5.37 36.53 17.52
C ALA A 54 6.32 37.76 17.37
N GLY A 55 7.55 37.53 16.90
CA GLY A 55 8.52 38.61 16.68
C GLY A 55 9.14 39.21 17.93
N ARG A 56 8.99 38.59 19.09
CA ARG A 56 9.42 39.13 20.39
C ARG A 56 10.67 38.47 20.97
N CYS A 57 11.11 37.33 20.40
CA CYS A 57 12.30 36.62 20.81
C CYS A 57 13.25 36.42 19.63
N THR A 58 14.54 36.64 19.87
CA THR A 58 15.60 36.48 18.88
C THR A 58 16.70 35.50 19.31
N GLN A 59 16.66 35.07 20.58
CA GLN A 59 17.69 34.17 21.16
C GLN A 59 17.05 33.19 22.13
N ILE A 60 17.36 31.91 21.97
CA ILE A 60 17.02 30.84 22.89
C ILE A 60 18.31 30.12 23.29
N LYS A 61 18.49 29.83 24.58
CA LYS A 61 19.61 29.06 25.10
C LYS A 61 19.09 27.89 25.90
N VAL A 62 19.58 26.70 25.59
CA VAL A 62 19.31 25.46 26.33
C VAL A 62 20.59 24.95 26.94
N GLU A 63 20.56 24.65 28.25
CA GLU A 63 21.73 24.20 29.01
C GLU A 63 21.40 22.88 29.72
N LEU A 64 22.15 21.82 29.40
CA LEU A 64 22.09 20.52 30.09
C LEU A 64 23.03 20.58 31.28
N GLU A 65 22.49 20.50 32.51
CA GLU A 65 23.20 20.75 33.73
C GLU A 65 23.78 19.46 34.34
N LYS A 66 24.88 19.57 35.09
CA LYS A 66 25.58 18.43 35.75
C LYS A 66 24.69 17.63 36.70
N ASN A 67 23.70 18.25 37.29
CA ASN A 67 22.78 17.61 38.22
C ASN A 67 21.60 16.92 37.54
N GLY A 68 21.59 16.85 36.16
CA GLY A 68 20.51 16.29 35.36
C GLY A 68 19.35 17.26 35.09
N SER A 69 19.40 18.50 35.62
CA SER A 69 18.38 19.51 35.25
C SER A 69 18.65 20.12 33.88
N VAL A 70 17.62 20.73 33.30
CA VAL A 70 17.72 21.50 32.06
C VAL A 70 17.32 22.94 32.33
N THR A 71 18.07 23.86 31.75
CA THR A 71 17.77 25.30 31.77
C THR A 71 17.46 25.78 30.37
N VAL A 72 16.28 26.36 30.17
CA VAL A 72 15.89 27.06 28.92
C VAL A 72 15.77 28.55 29.22
N THR A 73 16.44 29.35 28.44
CA THR A 73 16.44 30.81 28.58
C THR A 73 16.10 31.48 27.24
N ASP A 74 15.17 32.42 27.24
CA ASP A 74 14.83 33.25 26.09
C ASP A 74 14.95 34.76 26.40
N ASN A 75 14.97 35.57 25.36
CA ASN A 75 14.92 37.00 25.44
C ASN A 75 13.58 37.61 24.98
N GLY A 76 12.50 36.82 25.11
CA GLY A 76 11.14 37.27 24.77
C GLY A 76 10.56 38.28 25.72
N SER A 77 9.21 38.43 25.73
CA SER A 77 8.52 39.42 26.56
C SER A 77 8.52 39.10 28.07
N GLY A 78 8.84 37.86 28.43
CA GLY A 78 8.69 37.33 29.78
C GLY A 78 7.24 37.04 30.18
N ILE A 79 7.00 35.98 30.92
CA ILE A 79 5.67 35.59 31.41
C ILE A 79 5.08 36.70 32.29
N PRO A 80 3.78 37.10 32.13
CA PRO A 80 3.18 38.07 33.00
C PRO A 80 3.20 37.66 34.48
N VAL A 81 3.52 38.60 35.38
CA VAL A 81 3.66 38.35 36.83
C VAL A 81 2.54 38.99 37.68
N LYS A 82 1.73 39.87 37.08
CA LYS A 82 0.58 40.47 37.76
C LYS A 82 -0.47 39.43 38.13
N LYS A 83 -1.34 39.73 39.08
CA LYS A 83 -2.43 38.84 39.49
C LYS A 83 -3.40 38.61 38.35
N HIS A 84 -3.70 37.34 38.09
CA HIS A 84 -4.65 36.89 37.09
C HIS A 84 -6.08 37.21 37.54
N SER A 85 -6.93 37.70 36.64
CA SER A 85 -8.28 38.17 36.96
C SER A 85 -9.20 37.14 37.60
N LYS A 86 -9.12 35.89 37.14
CA LYS A 86 -9.95 34.77 37.64
C LYS A 86 -9.33 34.07 38.85
N THR A 87 -8.06 33.66 38.81
CA THR A 87 -7.43 32.87 39.87
C THR A 87 -6.99 33.72 41.09
N LYS A 88 -6.90 35.05 40.95
CA LYS A 88 -6.44 35.98 41.98
C LYS A 88 -5.00 35.78 42.49
N ILE A 89 -4.26 34.83 41.93
CA ILE A 89 -2.82 34.61 42.17
C ILE A 89 -2.02 35.16 40.97
N SER A 90 -0.69 35.16 41.09
CA SER A 90 0.19 35.60 39.99
C SER A 90 -0.06 34.82 38.71
N THR A 91 -0.06 35.49 37.56
CA THR A 91 -0.18 34.85 36.26
C THR A 91 0.95 33.82 36.02
N LEU A 92 2.18 34.11 36.47
CA LEU A 92 3.29 33.16 36.44
C LEU A 92 2.94 31.85 37.18
N THR A 93 2.45 31.98 38.41
CA THR A 93 2.00 30.83 39.20
C THR A 93 0.86 30.11 38.51
N THR A 94 -0.15 30.83 38.01
CA THR A 94 -1.30 30.24 37.32
C THR A 94 -0.86 29.39 36.11
N VAL A 95 -0.01 29.93 35.23
CA VAL A 95 0.47 29.21 34.02
C VAL A 95 1.27 27.99 34.36
N LEU A 96 2.02 27.97 35.46
CA LEU A 96 2.87 26.84 35.86
C LEU A 96 2.14 25.79 36.70
N THR A 97 0.95 26.07 37.25
CA THR A 97 0.24 25.16 38.16
C THR A 97 -1.18 24.79 37.73
N THR A 98 -1.69 25.41 36.68
CA THR A 98 -3.07 25.18 36.23
C THR A 98 -3.07 24.66 34.82
N LEU A 99 -3.74 23.53 34.59
CA LEU A 99 -3.98 23.00 33.24
C LEU A 99 -4.97 23.92 32.50
N HIS A 100 -4.80 24.00 31.19
CA HIS A 100 -5.61 24.82 30.31
C HIS A 100 -5.57 26.33 30.69
N ALA A 101 -4.40 26.78 31.17
CA ALA A 101 -4.12 28.18 31.44
C ALA A 101 -3.05 28.69 30.47
N GLY A 102 -3.39 29.67 29.63
CA GLY A 102 -2.44 30.25 28.67
C GLY A 102 -3.03 31.46 27.93
N GLY A 103 -2.16 32.29 27.38
CA GLY A 103 -2.53 33.46 26.57
C GLY A 103 -2.72 33.17 25.07
N LYS A 104 -2.83 31.89 24.68
CA LYS A 104 -2.86 31.42 23.29
C LYS A 104 -4.26 30.93 22.84
N PHE A 105 -5.27 31.01 23.74
CA PHE A 105 -6.65 30.59 23.45
C PHE A 105 -7.45 31.63 22.66
N GLU A 106 -7.09 32.91 22.77
CA GLU A 106 -7.75 34.00 22.08
C GLU A 106 -6.75 34.67 21.12
N SER A 107 -7.20 35.10 19.95
CA SER A 107 -6.42 35.69 18.86
C SER A 107 -5.87 37.10 19.14
N GLY A 108 -5.38 37.38 20.36
CA GLY A 108 -4.89 38.70 20.73
C GLY A 108 -3.37 38.84 20.70
N ALA A 109 -2.65 38.03 21.49
CA ALA A 109 -1.21 38.17 21.67
C ALA A 109 -0.39 37.26 20.75
N TYR A 110 -0.97 36.14 20.25
CA TYR A 110 -0.35 35.18 19.38
C TYR A 110 -1.30 34.83 18.25
N THR A 111 -0.96 35.25 17.04
CA THR A 111 -1.73 34.94 15.82
C THR A 111 -1.47 33.49 15.39
N VAL A 112 -0.23 33.00 15.59
CA VAL A 112 0.22 31.64 15.31
C VAL A 112 0.99 31.13 16.51
N SER A 113 0.70 29.92 16.97
CA SER A 113 1.45 29.27 18.03
C SER A 113 1.45 27.75 17.88
N GLY A 114 2.49 27.08 18.37
CA GLY A 114 2.56 25.63 18.51
C GLY A 114 1.84 25.11 19.76
N GLY A 115 1.84 25.91 20.82
CA GLY A 115 1.20 25.60 22.10
C GLY A 115 -0.29 25.94 22.13
N LEU A 116 -1.15 24.94 21.84
CA LEU A 116 -2.60 25.14 21.70
C LEU A 116 -3.39 24.84 22.97
N HIS A 117 -2.94 23.88 23.77
CA HIS A 117 -3.74 23.29 24.83
C HIS A 117 -3.55 23.99 26.19
N GLY A 118 -2.55 24.88 26.32
CA GLY A 118 -2.26 25.59 27.57
C GLY A 118 -1.85 24.67 28.72
N VAL A 119 -1.21 23.53 28.41
CA VAL A 119 -0.82 22.51 29.40
C VAL A 119 0.69 22.27 29.48
N GLY A 120 1.46 22.55 28.43
CA GLY A 120 2.85 22.11 28.29
C GLY A 120 3.74 22.39 29.47
N VAL A 121 3.93 23.66 29.85
CA VAL A 121 4.83 23.99 30.95
C VAL A 121 4.30 23.58 32.32
N SER A 122 2.99 23.51 32.54
CA SER A 122 2.40 22.99 33.78
C SER A 122 2.58 21.47 33.88
N VAL A 123 2.56 20.75 32.74
CA VAL A 123 2.93 19.32 32.67
C VAL A 123 4.41 19.11 33.02
N VAL A 124 5.32 19.94 32.48
CA VAL A 124 6.75 19.87 32.84
C VAL A 124 6.93 20.09 34.34
N ASN A 125 6.23 21.07 34.95
CA ASN A 125 6.28 21.33 36.38
C ASN A 125 5.76 20.12 37.20
N ALA A 126 4.63 19.52 36.79
CA ALA A 126 4.06 18.36 37.47
C ALA A 126 4.97 17.13 37.43
N LEU A 127 5.71 16.95 36.33
CA LEU A 127 6.60 15.79 36.09
C LEU A 127 8.06 16.06 36.51
N SER A 128 8.31 17.19 37.20
CA SER A 128 9.63 17.55 37.74
C SER A 128 9.65 17.46 39.26
N SER A 129 10.74 16.90 39.79
CA SER A 129 11.02 16.91 41.24
C SER A 129 11.26 18.32 41.74
N SER A 130 11.81 19.19 40.92
CA SER A 130 11.95 20.63 41.21
C SER A 130 11.90 21.46 39.90
N MET A 131 11.31 22.66 39.98
CA MET A 131 11.35 23.65 38.91
C MET A 131 11.61 25.03 39.51
N LYS A 132 12.37 25.85 38.78
CA LYS A 132 12.59 27.28 39.06
C LYS A 132 12.30 28.09 37.83
N ALA A 133 11.39 29.04 37.96
CA ALA A 133 11.09 30.04 36.95
C ALA A 133 11.67 31.41 37.37
N GLU A 134 12.38 32.03 36.45
CA GLU A 134 12.88 33.39 36.58
C GLU A 134 12.40 34.19 35.37
N VAL A 135 11.79 35.34 35.62
CA VAL A 135 11.19 36.20 34.59
C VAL A 135 11.76 37.61 34.70
N TRP A 136 12.18 38.17 33.57
CA TRP A 136 12.61 39.55 33.44
C TRP A 136 11.53 40.34 32.72
N ARG A 137 10.81 41.17 33.51
CA ARG A 137 9.67 41.92 33.01
C ARG A 137 9.39 43.18 33.84
N ASP A 138 8.80 44.20 33.26
CA ASP A 138 8.43 45.43 33.92
C ASP A 138 9.59 46.08 34.72
N GLY A 139 10.80 45.94 34.19
CA GLY A 139 12.02 46.50 34.75
C GLY A 139 12.59 45.76 35.98
N HIS A 140 12.10 44.61 36.33
CA HIS A 140 12.53 43.82 37.47
C HIS A 140 12.68 42.32 37.14
N THR A 141 13.49 41.63 37.96
CA THR A 141 13.52 40.17 37.99
C THR A 141 12.44 39.66 38.95
N TYR A 142 11.75 38.57 38.53
CA TYR A 142 10.82 37.83 39.38
C TYR A 142 11.22 36.38 39.39
N SER A 143 11.19 35.70 40.53
CA SER A 143 11.54 34.27 40.61
C SER A 143 10.56 33.50 41.50
N GLN A 144 10.26 32.26 41.10
CA GLN A 144 9.45 31.34 41.90
C GLN A 144 9.98 29.93 41.76
N GLU A 145 9.94 29.17 42.83
CA GLU A 145 10.37 27.78 42.89
C GLU A 145 9.16 26.88 43.14
N PHE A 146 9.24 25.68 42.56
CA PHE A 146 8.19 24.65 42.62
C PHE A 146 8.83 23.33 43.02
N LYS A 147 8.05 22.48 43.69
CA LYS A 147 8.43 21.10 44.02
C LYS A 147 7.25 20.20 43.67
N ILE A 148 7.46 19.28 42.74
CA ILE A 148 6.44 18.30 42.34
C ILE A 148 5.13 19.03 41.94
N GLY A 149 5.24 20.09 41.09
CA GLY A 149 4.10 20.89 40.62
C GLY A 149 3.64 22.00 41.58
N GLU A 150 3.95 21.93 42.88
CA GLU A 150 3.45 22.84 43.88
C GLU A 150 4.41 24.03 44.13
N PRO A 151 3.90 25.27 44.18
CA PRO A 151 4.72 26.46 44.41
C PRO A 151 5.21 26.52 45.87
N LYS A 152 6.52 26.74 46.06
CA LYS A 152 7.09 26.91 47.41
C LYS A 152 6.70 28.23 48.10
N THR A 153 6.24 29.22 47.31
CA THR A 153 5.81 30.54 47.81
C THR A 153 4.51 30.93 47.16
N LYS A 154 3.62 31.65 47.87
CA LYS A 154 2.32 32.11 47.39
C LYS A 154 2.44 33.06 46.18
N GLU A 155 3.50 33.88 46.17
CA GLU A 155 3.75 34.87 45.13
C GLU A 155 5.19 34.80 44.64
N PRO A 156 5.48 35.17 43.37
CA PRO A 156 6.86 35.25 42.89
C PRO A 156 7.65 36.31 43.68
N LYS A 157 8.88 36.00 44.03
CA LYS A 157 9.78 36.94 44.70
C LYS A 157 10.29 37.97 43.71
N LYS A 158 10.00 39.26 43.98
CA LYS A 158 10.55 40.39 43.24
C LYS A 158 12.02 40.62 43.64
N GLY A 159 12.91 40.65 42.62
CA GLY A 159 14.33 40.83 42.76
C GLY A 159 14.84 42.17 42.22
N ALA A 160 16.09 42.17 41.74
CA ALA A 160 16.79 43.37 41.29
C ALA A 160 16.13 44.05 40.06
N LYS A 161 16.40 45.33 39.88
CA LYS A 161 16.07 46.05 38.64
C LYS A 161 16.91 45.53 37.48
N ILE A 162 16.27 45.35 36.31
CA ILE A 162 16.93 44.87 35.12
C ILE A 162 16.34 45.52 33.87
N LYS A 163 17.17 45.75 32.84
CA LYS A 163 16.73 46.38 31.57
C LYS A 163 16.25 45.37 30.53
N LYS A 164 16.67 44.10 30.64
CA LYS A 164 16.28 43.05 29.68
C LYS A 164 14.91 42.46 30.00
N THR A 165 14.30 41.85 29.00
CA THR A 165 13.10 41.01 29.14
C THR A 165 13.43 39.55 28.81
N GLY A 166 12.58 38.61 29.20
CA GLY A 166 12.73 37.21 28.90
C GLY A 166 12.27 36.28 30.00
N THR A 167 12.37 34.98 29.74
CA THR A 167 12.04 33.92 30.68
C THR A 167 13.20 32.93 30.80
N LYS A 168 13.42 32.45 32.02
CA LYS A 168 14.36 31.33 32.29
C LYS A 168 13.63 30.28 33.12
N ILE A 169 13.55 29.08 32.58
CA ILE A 169 12.98 27.91 33.26
C ILE A 169 14.11 26.90 33.47
N ASN A 170 14.32 26.52 34.73
CA ASN A 170 15.16 25.36 35.08
C ASN A 170 14.26 24.29 35.69
N PHE A 171 14.37 23.04 35.23
CA PHE A 171 13.59 21.94 35.74
C PHE A 171 14.45 20.66 35.87
N LEU A 172 14.16 19.86 36.87
CA LEU A 172 14.78 18.56 37.11
C LEU A 172 13.68 17.49 37.01
N PRO A 173 13.73 16.59 36.06
CA PRO A 173 12.75 15.51 35.94
C PRO A 173 12.62 14.71 37.21
N ASP A 174 11.42 14.20 37.49
CA ASP A 174 11.16 13.41 38.67
C ASP A 174 11.56 11.94 38.44
N PRO A 175 12.53 11.40 39.20
CA PRO A 175 12.97 10.02 39.04
C PRO A 175 11.88 8.98 39.34
N ASP A 176 10.87 9.32 40.15
CA ASP A 176 9.71 8.46 40.42
C ASP A 176 8.76 8.32 39.21
N ILE A 177 8.88 9.21 38.20
CA ILE A 177 8.11 9.19 36.96
C ILE A 177 8.95 8.59 35.81
N PHE A 178 10.24 8.95 35.77
CA PHE A 178 11.18 8.53 34.72
C PHE A 178 12.14 7.46 35.28
N GLU A 179 11.57 6.29 35.63
CA GLU A 179 12.33 5.20 36.26
C GLU A 179 13.39 4.60 35.35
N GLU A 180 13.08 4.46 34.03
CA GLU A 180 13.96 3.79 33.06
C GLU A 180 15.08 4.71 32.53
N THR A 181 14.86 6.04 32.52
CA THR A 181 15.83 6.98 31.98
C THR A 181 15.70 8.36 32.63
N GLN A 182 16.84 8.91 33.04
CA GLN A 182 16.93 10.23 33.67
C GLN A 182 17.96 11.14 32.97
N THR A 183 18.53 10.66 31.88
CA THR A 183 19.58 11.36 31.16
C THR A 183 19.09 11.85 29.81
N PHE A 184 19.23 13.14 29.56
CA PHE A 184 18.98 13.73 28.25
C PHE A 184 20.13 13.41 27.29
N GLU A 185 19.82 12.90 26.12
CA GLU A 185 20.79 12.60 25.06
C GLU A 185 21.13 13.87 24.29
N TYR A 186 22.43 14.19 24.22
CA TYR A 186 22.91 15.42 23.59
C TYR A 186 22.48 15.50 22.12
N ASP A 187 22.71 14.45 21.36
CA ASP A 187 22.46 14.41 19.92
C ASP A 187 20.96 14.60 19.57
N ILE A 188 20.07 14.04 20.41
CA ILE A 188 18.61 14.24 20.24
C ILE A 188 18.23 15.70 20.49
N VAL A 189 18.81 16.31 21.51
CA VAL A 189 18.54 17.72 21.82
C VAL A 189 19.14 18.62 20.77
N GLU A 190 20.35 18.36 20.32
CA GLU A 190 21.07 19.08 19.29
C GLU A 190 20.26 19.12 17.98
N GLU A 191 19.89 17.94 17.47
CA GLU A 191 19.13 17.80 16.21
C GLU A 191 17.80 18.58 16.26
N ARG A 192 17.06 18.47 17.36
CA ARG A 192 15.79 19.20 17.51
C ARG A 192 15.99 20.72 17.57
N LEU A 193 17.03 21.21 18.27
CA LEU A 193 17.33 22.63 18.34
C LEU A 193 17.83 23.19 17.02
N ARG A 194 18.59 22.41 16.26
CA ARG A 194 19.03 22.70 14.90
C ARG A 194 17.82 22.85 13.96
N GLN A 195 16.88 21.89 14.01
CA GLN A 195 15.63 21.99 13.26
C GLN A 195 14.83 23.24 13.63
N THR A 196 14.72 23.55 14.91
CA THR A 196 14.07 24.77 15.41
C THR A 196 14.68 26.03 14.80
N ALA A 197 16.01 26.09 14.71
CA ALA A 197 16.69 27.23 14.11
C ALA A 197 16.49 27.33 12.58
N PHE A 198 16.43 26.22 11.85
CA PHE A 198 16.08 26.19 10.43
C PHE A 198 14.66 26.71 10.15
N LEU A 199 13.69 26.31 10.98
CA LEU A 199 12.28 26.72 10.84
C LEU A 199 12.03 28.19 11.18
N ASN A 200 12.92 28.80 11.98
CA ASN A 200 12.80 30.19 12.42
C ASN A 200 13.99 31.02 11.94
N LYS A 201 13.92 31.46 10.71
CA LYS A 201 14.96 32.26 10.04
C LYS A 201 15.44 33.42 10.92
N GLY A 202 16.74 33.42 11.23
CA GLY A 202 17.39 34.46 12.03
C GLY A 202 17.27 34.29 13.55
N LEU A 203 16.58 33.25 14.04
CA LEU A 203 16.56 32.91 15.46
C LEU A 203 17.90 32.25 15.85
N LYS A 204 18.59 32.83 16.84
CA LYS A 204 19.80 32.24 17.42
C LYS A 204 19.42 31.23 18.49
N VAL A 205 19.77 29.95 18.28
CA VAL A 205 19.56 28.88 19.26
C VAL A 205 20.92 28.37 19.72
N THR A 206 21.16 28.32 21.02
CA THR A 206 22.43 27.85 21.59
C THR A 206 22.19 26.67 22.51
N LEU A 207 22.88 25.55 22.29
CA LEU A 207 22.92 24.39 23.17
C LEU A 207 24.23 24.38 23.95
N VAL A 208 24.18 24.18 25.26
CA VAL A 208 25.36 24.02 26.12
C VAL A 208 25.26 22.75 26.92
N ASP A 209 26.26 21.89 26.83
CA ASP A 209 26.39 20.74 27.72
C ASP A 209 27.40 21.01 28.83
N ASN A 210 26.89 21.28 30.02
CA ASN A 210 27.68 21.52 31.23
C ASN A 210 28.10 20.21 31.93
N ARG A 211 27.65 19.05 31.44
CA ARG A 211 27.92 17.72 32.03
C ARG A 211 29.34 17.25 31.73
N VAL A 212 29.87 17.66 30.57
CA VAL A 212 31.21 17.28 30.05
C VAL A 212 32.27 18.34 30.38
N LYS A 213 33.56 17.95 30.33
CA LYS A 213 34.70 18.86 30.46
C LYS A 213 35.69 18.61 29.32
N PRO A 214 36.06 19.63 28.52
CA PRO A 214 35.50 20.99 28.56
C PRO A 214 34.02 20.97 28.18
N LYS A 215 33.25 22.01 28.59
CA LYS A 215 31.85 22.14 28.22
C LYS A 215 31.73 22.21 26.69
N THR A 216 30.72 21.56 26.14
CA THR A 216 30.37 21.69 24.73
C THR A 216 29.37 22.83 24.57
N GLU A 217 29.60 23.70 23.60
CA GLU A 217 28.68 24.81 23.28
C GLU A 217 28.52 24.90 21.76
N GLU A 218 27.29 24.80 21.26
CA GLU A 218 26.98 24.90 19.87
C GLU A 218 25.89 25.95 19.62
N THR A 219 26.02 26.68 18.51
CA THR A 219 25.08 27.76 18.18
C THR A 219 24.59 27.59 16.76
N PHE A 220 23.27 27.52 16.62
CA PHE A 220 22.55 27.41 15.36
C PHE A 220 21.96 28.77 15.00
N LEU A 221 22.29 29.26 13.80
CA LEU A 221 21.76 30.52 13.26
C LEU A 221 21.72 30.45 11.74
N TYR A 222 20.54 30.30 11.17
CA TYR A 222 20.36 30.14 9.75
C TYR A 222 19.64 31.34 9.15
N LYS A 223 20.23 31.90 8.07
CA LYS A 223 19.72 33.11 7.42
C LYS A 223 18.75 32.82 6.29
N ASN A 224 18.82 31.63 5.68
CA ASN A 224 17.98 31.24 4.56
C ASN A 224 16.87 30.24 4.95
N GLY A 225 16.82 29.85 6.23
CA GLY A 225 15.72 29.02 6.78
C GLY A 225 15.67 27.63 6.14
N LEU A 226 14.55 27.28 5.49
CA LEU A 226 14.37 25.95 4.91
C LEU A 226 15.34 25.60 3.78
N LYS A 227 15.97 26.61 3.11
CA LYS A 227 17.06 26.33 2.15
C LYS A 227 18.28 25.74 2.86
N ASP A 228 18.69 26.36 3.97
CA ASP A 228 19.80 25.86 4.78
C ASP A 228 19.48 24.47 5.34
N PHE A 229 18.20 24.20 5.62
CA PHE A 229 17.75 22.89 6.09
C PHE A 229 17.88 21.80 5.00
N VAL A 230 17.41 22.07 3.78
CA VAL A 230 17.57 21.14 2.65
C VAL A 230 19.04 20.92 2.31
N GLU A 231 19.87 21.97 2.38
CA GLU A 231 21.30 21.87 2.19
C GLU A 231 21.93 20.93 3.23
N HIS A 232 21.60 21.10 4.50
CA HIS A 232 22.05 20.24 5.58
C HIS A 232 21.59 18.78 5.40
N LEU A 233 20.33 18.53 5.02
CA LEU A 233 19.81 17.19 4.78
C LEU A 233 20.47 16.50 3.57
N ASN A 234 21.06 17.28 2.68
CA ASN A 234 21.77 16.79 1.49
C ASN A 234 23.30 16.80 1.67
N GLU A 235 23.82 17.06 2.86
CA GLU A 235 25.26 16.97 3.12
C GLU A 235 25.79 15.56 2.77
N GLY A 236 26.84 15.51 1.94
CA GLY A 236 27.42 14.24 1.48
C GLY A 236 26.77 13.62 0.25
N TYR A 237 25.68 14.18 -0.27
CA TYR A 237 25.01 13.71 -1.49
C TYR A 237 25.26 14.66 -2.67
N GLU A 238 25.37 14.10 -3.88
CA GLU A 238 25.47 14.88 -5.11
C GLU A 238 24.09 15.38 -5.56
N PRO A 239 23.89 16.71 -5.71
CA PRO A 239 22.60 17.23 -6.14
C PRO A 239 22.38 17.02 -7.64
N LEU A 240 21.15 16.74 -8.05
CA LEU A 240 20.74 16.67 -9.46
C LEU A 240 20.75 18.07 -10.12
N HIS A 241 20.53 19.10 -9.33
CA HIS A 241 20.60 20.51 -9.72
C HIS A 241 21.13 21.34 -8.55
N GLU A 242 22.01 22.32 -8.86
CA GLU A 242 22.70 23.12 -7.84
C GLU A 242 21.77 23.95 -6.95
N LYS A 243 20.74 24.55 -7.56
CA LYS A 243 19.86 25.50 -6.86
C LYS A 243 18.75 24.82 -6.09
N ILE A 244 18.71 25.01 -4.79
CA ILE A 244 17.57 24.62 -3.95
C ILE A 244 16.35 25.43 -4.37
N ILE A 245 15.24 24.75 -4.66
CA ILE A 245 13.95 25.35 -5.00
C ILE A 245 13.26 25.72 -3.70
N ALA A 246 12.90 26.99 -3.53
CA ALA A 246 12.22 27.41 -2.30
C ALA A 246 11.17 28.49 -2.58
N PHE A 247 10.05 28.37 -1.86
CA PHE A 247 8.90 29.28 -1.93
C PHE A 247 8.46 29.63 -0.51
N ASN A 248 8.19 30.91 -0.28
CA ASN A 248 7.50 31.39 0.92
C ASN A 248 6.36 32.26 0.45
N THR A 249 5.11 31.88 0.79
CA THR A 249 3.91 32.56 0.30
C THR A 249 2.77 32.40 1.30
N SER A 250 1.98 33.46 1.49
CA SER A 250 0.75 33.39 2.27
C SER A 250 -0.45 33.08 1.38
N VAL A 251 -1.34 32.21 1.87
CA VAL A 251 -2.62 31.87 1.22
C VAL A 251 -3.71 31.88 2.29
N GLY A 252 -4.63 32.84 2.22
CA GLY A 252 -5.57 33.09 3.31
C GLY A 252 -4.81 33.44 4.60
N ASP A 253 -5.16 32.80 5.69
CA ASP A 253 -4.52 32.96 7.00
C ASP A 253 -3.31 32.02 7.22
N SER A 254 -2.89 31.32 6.18
CA SER A 254 -1.81 30.34 6.26
C SER A 254 -0.54 30.90 5.60
N GLU A 255 0.58 30.81 6.29
CA GLU A 255 1.91 30.99 5.70
C GLU A 255 2.49 29.61 5.33
N ILE A 256 2.97 29.48 4.08
CA ILE A 256 3.48 28.23 3.54
C ILE A 256 4.91 28.46 3.10
N ASP A 257 5.83 27.73 3.70
CA ASP A 257 7.25 27.73 3.37
C ASP A 257 7.66 26.32 2.92
N ILE A 258 8.25 26.21 1.73
CA ILE A 258 8.65 24.93 1.13
C ILE A 258 10.05 25.13 0.55
N ALA A 259 10.92 24.15 0.82
CA ALA A 259 12.19 24.01 0.13
C ALA A 259 12.37 22.57 -0.34
N LEU A 260 12.91 22.40 -1.55
CA LEU A 260 13.10 21.07 -2.13
C LEU A 260 14.29 21.05 -3.11
N GLN A 261 14.92 19.88 -3.21
CA GLN A 261 15.99 19.59 -4.14
C GLN A 261 16.02 18.10 -4.46
N TRP A 262 16.29 17.74 -5.71
CA TRP A 262 16.57 16.37 -6.09
C TRP A 262 18.08 16.10 -6.04
N LYS A 263 18.45 14.90 -5.63
CA LYS A 263 19.81 14.37 -5.55
C LYS A 263 19.97 13.15 -6.48
N GLN A 264 21.21 12.74 -6.73
CA GLN A 264 21.52 11.58 -7.59
C GLN A 264 21.17 10.23 -6.92
N ASP A 265 21.09 10.23 -5.61
CA ASP A 265 20.68 9.08 -4.80
C ASP A 265 19.17 8.80 -4.93
N ASP A 266 18.74 7.58 -4.60
CA ASP A 266 17.34 7.15 -4.69
C ASP A 266 16.53 7.45 -3.41
N GLU A 267 17.22 7.81 -2.31
CA GLU A 267 16.58 8.04 -1.01
C GLU A 267 15.66 9.27 -1.05
N VAL A 268 14.46 9.10 -0.51
CA VAL A 268 13.45 10.15 -0.40
C VAL A 268 13.41 10.67 1.04
N VAL A 269 13.71 11.94 1.24
CA VAL A 269 13.65 12.59 2.54
C VAL A 269 12.59 13.68 2.51
N ILE A 270 11.50 13.50 3.25
CA ILE A 270 10.45 14.50 3.38
C ILE A 270 10.23 14.80 4.85
N LYS A 271 10.39 16.07 5.21
CA LYS A 271 10.11 16.60 6.54
C LYS A 271 8.93 17.57 6.46
N SER A 272 7.98 17.44 7.36
CA SER A 272 6.79 18.29 7.38
C SER A 272 6.54 18.87 8.76
N PHE A 273 6.18 20.15 8.81
CA PHE A 273 6.03 20.92 10.06
C PHE A 273 4.76 21.76 10.03
N ALA A 274 4.12 21.89 11.19
CA ALA A 274 3.01 22.80 11.40
C ALA A 274 3.25 23.62 12.68
N ASN A 275 3.30 24.95 12.58
CA ASN A 275 3.64 25.85 13.69
C ASN A 275 4.91 25.41 14.44
N ASN A 276 5.98 25.05 13.72
CA ASN A 276 7.26 24.53 14.20
C ASN A 276 7.22 23.14 14.85
N ILE A 277 6.07 22.47 14.87
CA ILE A 277 5.94 21.12 15.39
C ILE A 277 6.20 20.13 14.24
N ASP A 278 7.06 19.15 14.49
CA ASP A 278 7.35 18.08 13.54
C ASP A 278 6.15 17.13 13.39
N THR A 279 5.59 17.05 12.19
CA THR A 279 4.48 16.16 11.87
C THR A 279 5.01 14.87 11.27
N ILE A 280 5.58 14.01 12.12
CA ILE A 280 6.28 12.77 11.69
C ILE A 280 5.39 11.80 10.92
N GLU A 281 4.07 11.84 11.12
CA GLU A 281 3.09 11.07 10.36
C GLU A 281 2.50 11.88 9.18
N GLY A 282 3.10 13.04 8.88
CA GLY A 282 2.68 13.91 7.79
C GLY A 282 1.38 14.66 8.09
N GLY A 283 0.54 14.77 7.08
CA GLY A 283 -0.75 15.45 7.16
C GLY A 283 -1.18 16.03 5.81
N THR A 284 -2.24 16.82 5.85
CA THR A 284 -2.87 17.41 4.65
C THR A 284 -1.92 18.32 3.86
N HIS A 285 -1.03 19.05 4.55
CA HIS A 285 -0.02 19.93 3.94
C HIS A 285 1.03 19.14 3.16
N GLU A 286 1.54 18.05 3.73
CA GLU A 286 2.48 17.15 3.04
C GLU A 286 1.81 16.45 1.85
N GLN A 287 0.58 15.97 2.02
CA GLN A 287 -0.18 15.35 0.94
C GLN A 287 -0.40 16.33 -0.21
N GLY A 288 -0.73 17.59 0.09
CA GLY A 288 -0.86 18.67 -0.89
C GLY A 288 0.42 18.88 -1.68
N MET A 289 1.57 18.92 -0.99
CA MET A 289 2.89 19.05 -1.61
C MET A 289 3.21 17.84 -2.53
N ARG A 290 3.06 16.61 -2.04
CA ARG A 290 3.34 15.38 -2.82
C ARG A 290 2.50 15.31 -4.10
N THR A 291 1.22 15.64 -4.00
CA THR A 291 0.29 15.62 -5.14
C THR A 291 0.65 16.67 -6.18
N SER A 292 0.91 17.89 -5.74
CA SER A 292 1.20 19.00 -6.64
C SER A 292 2.58 18.92 -7.29
N ILE A 293 3.60 18.42 -6.60
CA ILE A 293 4.91 18.11 -7.21
C ILE A 293 4.71 17.12 -8.36
N THR A 294 3.95 16.05 -8.11
CA THR A 294 3.66 15.03 -9.14
C THR A 294 2.96 15.65 -10.36
N ALA A 295 1.96 16.49 -10.13
CA ALA A 295 1.22 17.17 -11.21
C ALA A 295 2.11 18.15 -12.00
N ALA A 296 2.94 18.93 -11.30
CA ALA A 296 3.82 19.92 -11.92
C ALA A 296 4.90 19.29 -12.84
N VAL A 297 5.54 18.21 -12.37
CA VAL A 297 6.58 17.52 -13.15
C VAL A 297 5.97 16.82 -14.36
N ASN A 298 4.82 16.13 -14.21
CA ASN A 298 4.11 15.51 -15.33
C ASN A 298 3.64 16.55 -16.37
N SER A 299 3.14 17.70 -15.92
CA SER A 299 2.74 18.80 -16.80
C SER A 299 3.93 19.38 -17.59
N PHE A 300 5.08 19.53 -16.93
CA PHE A 300 6.31 19.97 -17.56
C PHE A 300 6.81 18.95 -18.61
N ALA A 301 6.83 17.66 -18.27
CA ALA A 301 7.22 16.59 -19.18
C ALA A 301 6.32 16.57 -20.43
N LYS A 302 5.00 16.64 -20.24
CA LYS A 302 4.01 16.68 -21.33
C LYS A 302 4.19 17.91 -22.22
N ALA A 303 4.37 19.10 -21.65
CA ALA A 303 4.56 20.35 -22.39
C ALA A 303 5.86 20.39 -23.21
N ARG A 304 6.82 19.54 -22.91
CA ARG A 304 8.12 19.41 -23.59
C ARG A 304 8.24 18.17 -24.45
N ASN A 305 7.17 17.38 -24.57
CA ASN A 305 7.14 16.10 -25.29
C ASN A 305 8.23 15.11 -24.82
N LEU A 306 8.51 15.08 -23.50
CA LEU A 306 9.50 14.19 -22.92
C LEU A 306 8.84 12.88 -22.49
N HIS A 307 9.42 11.74 -22.91
CA HIS A 307 9.01 10.39 -22.47
C HIS A 307 7.50 10.13 -22.52
N GLN A 308 6.82 10.49 -23.64
CA GLN A 308 5.34 10.36 -23.80
C GLN A 308 4.84 8.92 -23.69
N ASP A 309 5.67 7.93 -23.92
CA ASP A 309 5.42 6.50 -23.83
C ASP A 309 5.50 5.96 -22.37
N ILE A 310 5.94 6.79 -21.43
CA ILE A 310 6.17 6.41 -20.02
C ILE A 310 5.24 7.22 -19.11
N SER A 311 4.40 6.52 -18.33
CA SER A 311 3.59 7.14 -17.28
C SER A 311 4.42 7.28 -16.00
N LEU A 312 4.81 8.51 -15.63
CA LEU A 312 5.51 8.81 -14.39
C LEU A 312 4.54 8.81 -13.21
N THR A 313 4.80 7.98 -12.22
CA THR A 313 4.04 7.94 -10.97
C THR A 313 4.62 8.91 -9.94
N GLY A 314 3.88 9.16 -8.85
CA GLY A 314 4.39 9.98 -7.76
C GLY A 314 5.63 9.39 -7.09
N GLU A 315 5.80 8.07 -7.08
CA GLU A 315 7.01 7.40 -6.58
C GLU A 315 8.21 7.70 -7.45
N ASP A 316 8.08 7.55 -8.77
CA ASP A 316 9.15 7.83 -9.74
C ASP A 316 9.64 9.29 -9.65
N ILE A 317 8.71 10.22 -9.41
CA ILE A 317 9.01 11.66 -9.34
C ILE A 317 9.67 12.04 -8.02
N ARG A 318 9.33 11.33 -6.93
CA ARG A 318 9.93 11.62 -5.63
C ARG A 318 11.23 10.89 -5.36
N GLU A 319 11.65 9.95 -6.21
CA GLU A 319 12.94 9.27 -6.09
C GLU A 319 14.07 10.28 -6.09
N GLY A 320 14.91 10.26 -5.04
CA GLY A 320 15.99 11.23 -4.81
C GLY A 320 15.53 12.60 -4.30
N LEU A 321 14.25 12.80 -3.97
CA LEU A 321 13.73 14.08 -3.50
C LEU A 321 14.02 14.30 -2.01
N THR A 322 14.68 15.40 -1.68
CA THR A 322 14.68 16.00 -0.35
C THR A 322 13.74 17.19 -0.35
N ALA A 323 12.75 17.20 0.52
CA ALA A 323 11.76 18.27 0.63
C ALA A 323 11.41 18.58 2.10
N VAL A 324 11.27 19.85 2.40
CA VAL A 324 10.79 20.34 3.68
C VAL A 324 9.58 21.24 3.42
N VAL A 325 8.48 20.96 4.09
CA VAL A 325 7.28 21.80 4.09
C VAL A 325 6.95 22.26 5.50
N SER A 326 6.84 23.55 5.69
CA SER A 326 6.43 24.18 6.95
C SER A 326 5.22 25.06 6.71
N VAL A 327 4.16 24.84 7.50
CA VAL A 327 2.97 25.68 7.46
C VAL A 327 2.77 26.38 8.80
N ARG A 328 2.34 27.65 8.76
CA ARG A 328 1.92 28.41 9.94
C ARG A 328 0.46 28.77 9.80
N VAL A 329 -0.34 28.35 10.77
CA VAL A 329 -1.79 28.54 10.76
C VAL A 329 -2.28 28.98 12.14
N SER A 330 -3.32 29.79 12.16
CA SER A 330 -3.88 30.32 13.41
C SER A 330 -4.58 29.26 14.26
N GLN A 331 -5.20 28.26 13.62
CA GLN A 331 -5.96 27.20 14.29
C GLN A 331 -5.56 25.83 13.74
N PRO A 332 -4.38 25.28 14.10
CA PRO A 332 -3.96 23.97 13.65
C PRO A 332 -4.78 22.87 14.35
N GLN A 333 -5.20 21.88 13.57
CA GLN A 333 -5.92 20.69 14.03
C GLN A 333 -4.99 19.49 13.92
N PHE A 334 -4.53 18.97 15.06
CA PHE A 334 -3.68 17.81 15.11
C PHE A 334 -4.47 16.56 15.50
N GLU A 335 -4.07 15.41 14.97
CA GLU A 335 -4.52 14.11 15.46
C GLU A 335 -3.76 13.77 16.75
N GLY A 336 -4.43 13.86 17.91
CA GLY A 336 -3.87 13.53 19.22
C GLY A 336 -2.99 14.59 19.88
N GLN A 337 -2.61 14.33 21.14
CA GLN A 337 -1.84 15.24 21.98
C GLN A 337 -0.36 15.37 21.53
N THR A 338 0.20 14.32 20.97
CA THR A 338 1.60 14.30 20.47
C THR A 338 1.80 15.07 19.18
N LYS A 339 0.71 15.54 18.56
CA LYS A 339 0.70 16.42 17.38
C LYS A 339 1.46 15.87 16.16
N THR A 340 1.50 14.55 16.02
CA THR A 340 2.29 13.86 14.98
C THR A 340 1.75 14.02 13.58
N LYS A 341 0.44 14.39 13.43
CA LYS A 341 -0.22 14.52 12.14
C LYS A 341 -1.14 15.73 12.08
N LEU A 342 -1.08 16.48 10.99
CA LEU A 342 -1.93 17.66 10.78
C LEU A 342 -3.19 17.31 9.98
N GLY A 343 -4.37 17.66 10.51
CA GLY A 343 -5.68 17.32 9.97
C GLY A 343 -6.40 18.44 9.19
N ASN A 344 -5.94 19.68 9.23
CA ASN A 344 -6.57 20.83 8.55
C ASN A 344 -6.80 20.57 7.06
N THR A 345 -8.03 20.35 6.63
CA THR A 345 -8.36 19.95 5.25
C THR A 345 -8.05 21.03 4.21
N GLU A 346 -8.21 22.29 4.57
CA GLU A 346 -7.95 23.45 3.71
C GLU A 346 -6.48 23.57 3.29
N LEU A 347 -5.55 23.12 4.14
CA LEU A 347 -4.12 23.22 3.87
C LEU A 347 -3.66 22.37 2.69
N ASN A 348 -4.35 21.28 2.40
CA ASN A 348 -4.09 20.50 1.19
C ASN A 348 -4.22 21.38 -0.06
N GLY A 349 -5.33 22.12 -0.16
CA GLY A 349 -5.58 23.05 -1.28
C GLY A 349 -4.65 24.27 -1.27
N HIS A 350 -4.34 24.82 -0.10
CA HIS A 350 -3.43 25.98 0.02
C HIS A 350 -2.02 25.64 -0.46
N VAL A 351 -1.47 24.52 -0.02
CA VAL A 351 -0.14 24.03 -0.44
C VAL A 351 -0.13 23.70 -1.94
N GLN A 352 -1.18 23.02 -2.45
CA GLN A 352 -1.30 22.75 -3.88
C GLN A 352 -1.29 24.04 -4.71
N LYS A 353 -2.00 25.08 -4.26
CA LYS A 353 -2.04 26.38 -4.95
C LYS A 353 -0.64 26.99 -5.07
N VAL A 354 0.15 26.95 -3.99
CA VAL A 354 1.53 27.47 -3.98
C VAL A 354 2.41 26.67 -4.92
N VAL A 355 2.47 25.34 -4.75
CA VAL A 355 3.36 24.50 -5.54
C VAL A 355 2.99 24.50 -7.02
N ASN A 356 1.68 24.45 -7.36
CA ASN A 356 1.21 24.49 -8.75
C ASN A 356 1.49 25.83 -9.45
N LYS A 357 1.69 26.90 -8.72
CA LYS A 357 2.12 28.20 -9.25
C LYS A 357 3.64 28.28 -9.40
N GLU A 358 4.35 28.00 -8.33
CA GLU A 358 5.78 28.32 -8.21
C GLU A 358 6.69 27.25 -8.87
N LEU A 359 6.39 25.95 -8.71
CA LEU A 359 7.25 24.89 -9.26
C LEU A 359 7.25 24.86 -10.80
N PRO A 360 6.10 24.96 -11.51
CA PRO A 360 6.12 25.08 -12.97
C PRO A 360 6.85 26.33 -13.47
N ALA A 361 6.74 27.45 -12.76
CA ALA A 361 7.49 28.68 -13.10
C ALA A 361 9.01 28.46 -12.97
N TRP A 362 9.44 27.81 -11.89
CA TRP A 362 10.84 27.45 -11.70
C TRP A 362 11.35 26.49 -12.79
N LEU A 363 10.61 25.40 -13.08
CA LEU A 363 10.96 24.41 -14.10
C LEU A 363 11.06 25.07 -15.50
N LYS A 364 10.16 26.02 -15.80
CA LYS A 364 10.22 26.78 -17.06
C LYS A 364 11.47 27.66 -17.13
N LYS A 365 11.83 28.34 -16.04
CA LYS A 365 13.01 29.20 -15.95
C LYS A 365 14.32 28.41 -15.99
N ASN A 366 14.36 27.23 -15.35
CA ASN A 366 15.52 26.34 -15.29
C ASN A 366 15.29 25.09 -16.16
N ASN A 367 15.04 25.29 -17.45
CA ASN A 367 14.61 24.25 -18.38
C ASN A 367 15.59 23.07 -18.50
N LYS A 368 16.91 23.31 -18.35
CA LYS A 368 17.92 22.23 -18.36
C LYS A 368 17.73 21.32 -17.15
N ASP A 369 17.59 21.88 -15.95
CA ASP A 369 17.41 21.14 -14.71
C ASP A 369 16.07 20.38 -14.71
N GLY A 370 15.00 21.02 -15.25
CA GLY A 370 13.70 20.35 -15.42
C GLY A 370 13.74 19.15 -16.37
N ARG A 371 14.54 19.22 -17.45
CA ARG A 371 14.76 18.07 -18.35
C ARG A 371 15.52 16.96 -17.65
N ASN A 372 16.63 17.28 -16.97
CA ASN A 372 17.40 16.31 -16.20
C ASN A 372 16.54 15.60 -15.15
N LEU A 373 15.66 16.34 -14.47
CA LEU A 373 14.70 15.78 -13.52
C LEU A 373 13.75 14.78 -14.19
N VAL A 374 13.15 15.15 -15.34
CA VAL A 374 12.23 14.24 -16.05
C VAL A 374 12.97 13.00 -16.57
N GLU A 375 14.21 13.13 -17.05
CA GLU A 375 15.03 11.99 -17.45
C GLU A 375 15.30 11.05 -16.28
N ARG A 376 15.64 11.58 -15.10
CA ARG A 376 15.82 10.80 -13.86
C ARG A 376 14.53 10.05 -13.51
N CYS A 377 13.38 10.74 -13.51
CA CYS A 377 12.08 10.12 -13.25
C CYS A 377 11.75 9.01 -14.28
N ALA A 378 12.14 9.18 -15.54
CA ALA A 378 11.92 8.17 -16.57
C ALA A 378 12.78 6.91 -16.35
N VAL A 379 14.00 7.07 -15.83
CA VAL A 379 14.87 5.95 -15.42
C VAL A 379 14.20 5.18 -14.27
N ALA A 380 13.74 5.86 -13.22
CA ALA A 380 13.01 5.27 -12.10
C ALA A 380 11.75 4.52 -12.57
N ALA A 381 10.95 5.13 -13.43
CA ALA A 381 9.74 4.50 -14.00
C ALA A 381 10.08 3.23 -14.81
N LYS A 382 11.15 3.24 -15.62
CA LYS A 382 11.63 2.05 -16.35
C LYS A 382 12.07 0.94 -15.39
N ALA A 383 12.83 1.28 -14.35
CA ALA A 383 13.25 0.33 -13.32
C ALA A 383 12.04 -0.32 -12.63
N ARG A 384 11.05 0.47 -12.21
CA ARG A 384 9.79 0.00 -11.62
C ARG A 384 9.02 -0.91 -12.57
N MET A 385 8.89 -0.53 -13.85
CA MET A 385 8.22 -1.36 -14.87
C MET A 385 8.94 -2.69 -15.10
N ASN A 386 10.28 -2.67 -15.16
CA ASN A 386 11.09 -3.88 -15.30
C ASN A 386 10.98 -4.79 -14.07
N ALA A 387 11.03 -4.22 -12.86
CA ALA A 387 10.81 -4.97 -11.62
C ALA A 387 9.42 -5.61 -11.57
N LYS A 388 8.38 -4.90 -12.01
CA LYS A 388 7.01 -5.44 -12.12
C LYS A 388 6.96 -6.59 -13.12
N LYS A 389 7.56 -6.44 -14.32
CA LYS A 389 7.66 -7.52 -15.32
C LYS A 389 8.40 -8.73 -14.76
N ALA A 390 9.52 -8.52 -14.06
CA ALA A 390 10.28 -9.61 -13.44
C ALA A 390 9.47 -10.37 -12.38
N ARG A 391 8.76 -9.63 -11.49
CA ARG A 391 7.87 -10.25 -10.49
C ARG A 391 6.72 -11.04 -11.13
N GLU A 392 6.14 -10.53 -12.21
CA GLU A 392 5.10 -11.24 -12.96
C GLU A 392 5.67 -12.52 -13.61
N LEU A 393 6.86 -12.47 -14.18
CA LEU A 393 7.56 -13.62 -14.73
C LEU A 393 7.87 -14.66 -13.65
N THR A 394 8.34 -14.24 -12.48
CA THR A 394 8.61 -15.15 -11.34
C THR A 394 7.32 -15.80 -10.84
N LYS A 395 6.23 -15.03 -10.72
CA LYS A 395 4.91 -15.59 -10.37
C LYS A 395 4.44 -16.62 -11.39
N ARG A 396 4.60 -16.35 -12.70
CA ARG A 396 4.25 -17.29 -13.76
C ARG A 396 5.08 -18.57 -13.65
N LYS A 397 6.38 -18.44 -13.45
CA LYS A 397 7.29 -19.57 -13.28
C LYS A 397 6.93 -20.42 -12.06
N SER A 398 6.63 -19.79 -10.91
CA SER A 398 6.23 -20.51 -9.69
C SER A 398 4.88 -21.24 -9.82
N ILE A 399 3.93 -20.72 -10.60
CA ILE A 399 2.65 -21.41 -10.88
C ILE A 399 2.89 -22.65 -11.75
N LEU A 400 3.84 -22.58 -12.69
CA LEU A 400 4.20 -23.68 -13.58
C LEU A 400 5.08 -24.75 -12.87
N GLU A 401 5.94 -24.32 -11.96
CA GLU A 401 6.90 -25.18 -11.24
C GLU A 401 6.37 -25.74 -9.90
N THR A 402 5.16 -25.37 -9.44
CA THR A 402 4.60 -25.93 -8.19
C THR A 402 4.35 -27.42 -8.38
N SER A 403 5.20 -28.23 -7.83
CA SER A 403 5.39 -29.67 -8.00
C SER A 403 4.29 -30.53 -7.38
N GLY A 404 3.02 -30.15 -7.45
CA GLY A 404 1.90 -30.95 -6.97
C GLY A 404 0.87 -31.17 -8.07
N LEU A 405 0.54 -32.44 -8.36
CA LEU A 405 -0.59 -32.79 -9.23
C LEU A 405 -1.89 -32.24 -8.62
N PRO A 406 -2.87 -31.85 -9.47
CA PRO A 406 -4.17 -31.41 -8.96
C PRO A 406 -4.82 -32.47 -8.10
N GLY A 407 -5.27 -32.16 -6.90
CA GLY A 407 -5.89 -33.13 -5.99
C GLY A 407 -7.14 -33.83 -6.54
N LYS A 408 -7.75 -33.25 -7.60
CA LYS A 408 -8.90 -33.86 -8.30
C LYS A 408 -8.49 -34.82 -9.44
N LEU A 409 -7.20 -34.83 -9.85
CA LEU A 409 -6.70 -35.75 -10.86
C LEU A 409 -6.62 -37.18 -10.29
N ALA A 410 -7.32 -38.11 -10.89
CA ALA A 410 -7.07 -39.53 -10.67
C ALA A 410 -6.04 -39.98 -11.69
N ASP A 411 -4.76 -39.97 -11.32
CA ASP A 411 -3.65 -40.25 -12.23
C ASP A 411 -3.53 -41.74 -12.55
N CYS A 412 -2.81 -42.06 -13.63
CA CYS A 412 -2.45 -43.44 -14.00
C CYS A 412 -1.14 -43.84 -13.31
N SER A 413 -0.89 -45.15 -13.23
CA SER A 413 0.30 -45.68 -12.56
C SER A 413 1.51 -45.81 -13.48
N SER A 414 1.33 -45.86 -14.80
CA SER A 414 2.43 -45.84 -15.76
C SER A 414 3.11 -44.48 -15.80
N THR A 415 4.43 -44.48 -15.91
CA THR A 415 5.27 -43.29 -16.06
C THR A 415 5.75 -43.08 -17.49
N ASP A 416 5.41 -43.99 -18.42
CA ASP A 416 5.69 -43.81 -19.84
C ASP A 416 4.59 -42.97 -20.51
N PRO A 417 4.88 -41.73 -20.91
CA PRO A 417 3.89 -40.87 -21.55
C PRO A 417 3.25 -41.47 -22.81
N LYS A 418 3.98 -42.32 -23.53
CA LYS A 418 3.51 -42.90 -24.80
C LYS A 418 2.35 -43.88 -24.63
N GLU A 419 2.23 -44.47 -23.45
CA GLU A 419 1.12 -45.36 -23.11
C GLU A 419 -0.05 -44.62 -22.44
N CYS A 420 0.22 -43.43 -21.88
CA CYS A 420 -0.72 -42.74 -21.01
C CYS A 420 -1.71 -41.85 -21.76
N GLU A 421 -2.94 -41.84 -21.28
CA GLU A 421 -4.03 -41.04 -21.79
C GLU A 421 -4.65 -40.18 -20.67
N LEU A 422 -4.87 -38.89 -20.90
CA LEU A 422 -5.61 -38.02 -19.98
C LEU A 422 -7.03 -37.85 -20.50
N MET A 423 -8.01 -38.28 -19.73
CA MET A 423 -9.42 -38.06 -20.02
C MET A 423 -9.94 -36.87 -19.23
N ILE A 424 -10.32 -35.83 -19.93
CA ILE A 424 -10.93 -34.61 -19.36
C ILE A 424 -12.44 -34.79 -19.38
N VAL A 425 -13.04 -34.98 -18.20
CA VAL A 425 -14.44 -35.40 -18.05
C VAL A 425 -15.29 -34.25 -17.53
N GLU A 426 -16.46 -34.08 -18.13
CA GLU A 426 -17.42 -33.06 -17.71
C GLU A 426 -18.09 -33.40 -16.38
N GLY A 427 -17.81 -32.58 -15.35
CA GLY A 427 -18.45 -32.67 -14.03
C GLY A 427 -18.01 -33.85 -13.16
N ASP A 428 -18.36 -33.75 -11.89
CA ASP A 428 -18.08 -34.81 -10.91
C ASP A 428 -19.01 -36.03 -11.09
N SER A 429 -20.19 -35.84 -11.70
CA SER A 429 -21.18 -36.91 -11.95
C SER A 429 -20.66 -37.98 -12.91
N ALA A 430 -20.03 -37.57 -14.01
CA ALA A 430 -19.42 -38.49 -14.96
C ALA A 430 -18.03 -38.99 -14.49
N ALA A 431 -17.34 -38.20 -13.66
CA ALA A 431 -16.02 -38.55 -13.15
C ALA A 431 -16.05 -39.79 -12.23
N GLY A 432 -17.12 -40.00 -11.46
CA GLY A 432 -17.30 -41.18 -10.60
C GLY A 432 -17.28 -42.48 -11.40
N PRO A 433 -18.21 -42.69 -12.33
CA PRO A 433 -18.21 -43.84 -13.23
C PRO A 433 -16.93 -43.97 -14.06
N ALA A 434 -16.37 -42.87 -14.58
CA ALA A 434 -15.13 -42.87 -15.36
C ALA A 434 -13.92 -43.37 -14.55
N LYS A 435 -13.79 -42.96 -13.27
CA LYS A 435 -12.74 -43.46 -12.36
C LYS A 435 -12.85 -44.98 -12.09
N GLN A 436 -14.08 -45.49 -12.05
CA GLN A 436 -14.34 -46.91 -11.85
C GLN A 436 -14.11 -47.72 -13.14
N ALA A 437 -14.44 -47.14 -14.28
CA ALA A 437 -14.33 -47.77 -15.59
C ALA A 437 -12.89 -47.86 -16.12
N ARG A 438 -12.05 -46.88 -15.82
CA ARG A 438 -10.73 -46.71 -16.46
C ARG A 438 -9.76 -47.89 -16.27
N ASP A 439 -8.86 -48.10 -17.22
CA ASP A 439 -7.63 -48.81 -16.96
C ASP A 439 -6.69 -47.88 -16.15
N SER A 440 -6.61 -48.13 -14.83
CA SER A 440 -5.82 -47.32 -13.91
C SER A 440 -4.32 -47.35 -14.19
N ARG A 441 -3.85 -48.28 -15.02
CA ARG A 441 -2.44 -48.37 -15.43
C ARG A 441 -2.06 -47.24 -16.38
N VAL A 442 -2.92 -46.92 -17.37
CA VAL A 442 -2.60 -46.01 -18.47
C VAL A 442 -3.58 -44.84 -18.65
N GLN A 443 -4.75 -44.86 -17.99
CA GLN A 443 -5.74 -43.82 -18.14
C GLN A 443 -5.88 -42.96 -16.89
N ALA A 444 -5.67 -41.65 -17.02
CA ALA A 444 -5.86 -40.64 -15.99
C ALA A 444 -7.21 -39.91 -16.22
N ILE A 445 -7.91 -39.58 -15.14
CA ILE A 445 -9.19 -38.88 -15.18
C ILE A 445 -9.04 -37.49 -14.51
N LEU A 446 -9.35 -36.45 -15.24
CA LEU A 446 -9.41 -35.06 -14.74
C LEU A 446 -10.82 -34.50 -14.88
N PRO A 447 -11.62 -34.38 -13.81
CA PRO A 447 -12.92 -33.77 -13.87
C PRO A 447 -12.79 -32.24 -14.02
N ILE A 448 -13.62 -31.65 -14.89
CA ILE A 448 -13.78 -30.20 -15.05
C ILE A 448 -15.13 -29.80 -14.48
N ARG A 449 -15.13 -28.90 -13.49
CA ARG A 449 -16.36 -28.44 -12.84
C ARG A 449 -16.98 -27.29 -13.58
N GLY A 450 -17.97 -27.58 -14.41
CA GLY A 450 -18.69 -26.58 -15.20
C GLY A 450 -17.87 -25.97 -16.35
N LYS A 451 -18.35 -24.85 -16.87
CA LYS A 451 -17.73 -24.14 -17.99
C LYS A 451 -16.45 -23.44 -17.54
N ILE A 452 -15.31 -23.79 -18.11
CA ILE A 452 -14.05 -23.08 -17.83
C ILE A 452 -14.14 -21.63 -18.34
N ILE A 453 -13.27 -20.77 -17.79
CA ILE A 453 -13.23 -19.37 -18.23
C ILE A 453 -12.86 -19.25 -19.70
N ASN A 454 -13.59 -18.40 -20.44
CA ASN A 454 -13.27 -18.12 -21.83
C ASN A 454 -11.97 -17.30 -21.92
N VAL A 455 -10.89 -17.95 -22.31
CA VAL A 455 -9.55 -17.36 -22.35
C VAL A 455 -9.37 -16.31 -23.44
N GLN A 456 -10.27 -16.22 -24.45
CA GLN A 456 -10.25 -15.12 -25.43
C GLN A 456 -10.71 -13.79 -24.82
N LYS A 457 -11.56 -13.84 -23.80
CA LYS A 457 -12.15 -12.63 -23.18
C LYS A 457 -11.37 -12.12 -21.98
N VAL A 458 -10.31 -12.78 -21.55
CA VAL A 458 -9.57 -12.41 -20.35
C VAL A 458 -8.07 -12.32 -20.61
N SER A 459 -7.37 -11.58 -19.75
CA SER A 459 -5.91 -11.54 -19.75
C SER A 459 -5.33 -12.90 -19.33
N GLU A 460 -4.12 -13.18 -19.77
CA GLU A 460 -3.38 -14.40 -19.40
C GLU A 460 -3.28 -14.58 -17.87
N ASN A 461 -2.97 -13.52 -17.14
CA ASN A 461 -2.90 -13.57 -15.67
C ASN A 461 -4.23 -14.01 -15.03
N ARG A 462 -5.35 -13.52 -15.52
CA ARG A 462 -6.67 -13.89 -15.03
C ARG A 462 -7.03 -15.33 -15.40
N ALA A 463 -6.65 -15.79 -16.59
CA ALA A 463 -6.81 -17.19 -16.98
C ALA A 463 -6.02 -18.12 -16.05
N LEU A 464 -4.75 -17.82 -15.75
CA LEU A 464 -3.89 -18.63 -14.88
C LEU A 464 -4.35 -18.67 -13.41
N GLN A 465 -5.09 -17.67 -12.95
CA GLN A 465 -5.71 -17.65 -11.61
C GLN A 465 -6.94 -18.58 -11.51
N ASN A 466 -7.50 -19.01 -12.65
CA ASN A 466 -8.63 -19.94 -12.66
C ASN A 466 -8.16 -21.34 -12.25
N THR A 467 -8.87 -21.95 -11.28
CA THR A 467 -8.50 -23.26 -10.71
C THR A 467 -8.55 -24.39 -11.73
N GLU A 468 -9.52 -24.36 -12.67
CA GLU A 468 -9.67 -25.37 -13.70
C GLU A 468 -8.55 -25.28 -14.74
N ILE A 469 -8.22 -24.06 -15.19
CA ILE A 469 -7.08 -23.80 -16.10
C ILE A 469 -5.76 -24.22 -15.44
N SER A 470 -5.53 -23.84 -14.19
CA SER A 470 -4.33 -24.23 -13.45
C SER A 470 -4.22 -25.76 -13.31
N ALA A 471 -5.35 -26.44 -13.07
CA ALA A 471 -5.38 -27.90 -12.99
C ALA A 471 -5.03 -28.58 -14.32
N LEU A 472 -5.56 -28.06 -15.45
CA LEU A 472 -5.22 -28.56 -16.79
C LEU A 472 -3.71 -28.42 -17.09
N ILE A 473 -3.14 -27.22 -16.81
CA ILE A 473 -1.72 -26.95 -17.06
C ILE A 473 -0.83 -27.93 -16.26
N LYS A 474 -1.13 -28.11 -14.98
CA LYS A 474 -0.37 -29.00 -14.08
C LYS A 474 -0.53 -30.48 -14.45
N ALA A 475 -1.73 -30.90 -14.85
CA ALA A 475 -1.98 -32.27 -15.23
C ALA A 475 -1.22 -32.66 -16.52
N ILE A 476 -1.25 -31.81 -17.54
CA ILE A 476 -0.63 -32.07 -18.85
C ILE A 476 0.89 -31.97 -18.76
N GLY A 477 1.43 -30.97 -18.06
CA GLY A 477 2.86 -30.85 -17.77
C GLY A 477 3.69 -30.10 -18.82
N THR A 478 3.14 -29.76 -19.99
CA THR A 478 3.89 -29.12 -21.11
C THR A 478 4.26 -27.66 -20.90
N GLY A 479 3.80 -27.01 -19.83
CA GLY A 479 3.87 -25.57 -19.76
C GLY A 479 2.94 -24.88 -20.76
N ILE A 480 3.10 -23.54 -20.94
CA ILE A 480 2.24 -22.71 -21.83
C ILE A 480 3.03 -21.65 -22.58
N ASN A 481 2.54 -21.20 -23.73
CA ASN A 481 3.11 -20.13 -24.55
C ASN A 481 4.64 -20.32 -24.78
N LYS A 482 5.48 -19.34 -24.41
CA LYS A 482 6.92 -19.38 -24.55
C LYS A 482 7.62 -20.45 -23.68
N TYR A 483 6.93 -20.98 -22.68
CA TYR A 483 7.42 -22.05 -21.81
C TYR A 483 6.84 -23.42 -22.19
N TYR A 484 6.12 -23.50 -23.32
CA TYR A 484 5.58 -24.74 -23.82
C TYR A 484 6.73 -25.65 -24.31
N ASP A 485 6.75 -26.86 -23.79
CA ASP A 485 7.67 -27.93 -24.18
C ASP A 485 6.84 -29.21 -24.36
N GLY A 486 6.68 -29.65 -25.60
CA GLY A 486 5.87 -30.82 -25.93
C GLY A 486 6.44 -32.13 -25.38
N ASP A 487 7.76 -32.20 -25.18
CA ASP A 487 8.45 -33.38 -24.65
C ASP A 487 8.19 -33.61 -23.17
N GLN A 488 7.77 -32.58 -22.45
CA GLN A 488 7.33 -32.65 -21.04
C GLN A 488 5.87 -33.14 -20.87
N SER A 489 5.18 -33.47 -21.98
CA SER A 489 3.81 -33.98 -21.91
C SER A 489 3.76 -35.32 -21.17
N ARG A 490 2.94 -35.38 -20.13
CA ARG A 490 2.74 -36.61 -19.33
C ARG A 490 1.86 -37.65 -20.02
N TYR A 491 1.19 -37.25 -21.10
CA TYR A 491 0.24 -38.11 -21.83
C TYR A 491 0.43 -37.97 -23.33
N ASP A 492 0.30 -39.11 -24.04
CA ASP A 492 0.30 -39.13 -25.52
C ASP A 492 -1.04 -38.71 -26.09
N LYS A 493 -2.13 -39.01 -25.38
CA LYS A 493 -3.48 -38.60 -25.79
C LYS A 493 -4.16 -37.80 -24.69
N ILE A 494 -4.79 -36.72 -25.11
CA ILE A 494 -5.65 -35.86 -24.28
C ILE A 494 -7.06 -35.97 -24.86
N VAL A 495 -7.91 -36.75 -24.20
CA VAL A 495 -9.25 -37.06 -24.67
C VAL A 495 -10.26 -36.16 -23.98
N ILE A 496 -11.01 -35.37 -24.74
CA ILE A 496 -12.12 -34.56 -24.24
C ILE A 496 -13.37 -35.46 -24.24
N LEU A 497 -13.91 -35.71 -23.05
CA LEU A 497 -15.07 -36.54 -22.80
C LEU A 497 -16.18 -35.70 -22.21
N THR A 498 -17.04 -35.15 -23.04
CA THR A 498 -18.17 -34.27 -22.68
C THR A 498 -19.50 -34.88 -23.09
N ASP A 499 -20.57 -34.44 -22.46
CA ASP A 499 -21.92 -34.82 -22.82
C ASP A 499 -22.23 -34.47 -24.29
N ALA A 500 -23.15 -35.20 -24.90
CA ALA A 500 -23.54 -34.99 -26.30
C ALA A 500 -24.55 -33.86 -26.51
N ASP A 501 -24.73 -33.00 -25.51
CA ASP A 501 -25.65 -31.86 -25.52
C ASP A 501 -24.95 -30.53 -25.90
N VAL A 502 -25.72 -29.43 -25.88
CA VAL A 502 -25.23 -28.09 -26.21
C VAL A 502 -24.21 -27.56 -25.19
N ASP A 503 -24.34 -27.94 -23.92
CA ASP A 503 -23.43 -27.53 -22.86
C ASP A 503 -22.09 -28.25 -22.99
N GLY A 504 -22.09 -29.56 -23.25
CA GLY A 504 -20.88 -30.33 -23.53
C GLY A 504 -20.15 -29.82 -24.79
N ALA A 505 -20.90 -29.47 -25.85
CA ALA A 505 -20.32 -28.84 -27.04
C ALA A 505 -19.66 -27.48 -26.72
N HIS A 506 -20.24 -26.69 -25.82
CA HIS A 506 -19.65 -25.42 -25.37
C HIS A 506 -18.38 -25.66 -24.55
N ILE A 507 -18.39 -26.60 -23.59
CA ILE A 507 -17.21 -26.97 -22.79
C ILE A 507 -16.06 -27.43 -23.68
N ARG A 508 -16.35 -28.27 -24.66
CA ARG A 508 -15.40 -28.73 -25.67
C ARG A 508 -14.77 -27.55 -26.42
N THR A 509 -15.60 -26.60 -26.87
CA THR A 509 -15.12 -25.39 -27.57
C THR A 509 -14.24 -24.52 -26.66
N LEU A 510 -14.56 -24.37 -25.38
CA LEU A 510 -13.75 -23.64 -24.40
C LEU A 510 -12.38 -24.33 -24.18
N LEU A 511 -12.35 -25.65 -24.04
CA LEU A 511 -11.12 -26.44 -23.91
C LEU A 511 -10.24 -26.32 -25.15
N LEU A 512 -10.80 -26.47 -26.35
CA LEU A 512 -10.08 -26.28 -27.61
C LEU A 512 -9.52 -24.86 -27.74
N THR A 513 -10.29 -23.85 -27.33
CA THR A 513 -9.84 -22.44 -27.30
C THR A 513 -8.66 -22.26 -26.34
N PHE A 514 -8.71 -22.89 -25.17
CA PHE A 514 -7.62 -22.87 -24.19
C PHE A 514 -6.35 -23.54 -24.77
N PHE A 515 -6.45 -24.73 -25.31
CA PHE A 515 -5.32 -25.44 -25.92
C PHE A 515 -4.73 -24.65 -27.10
N PHE A 516 -5.59 -24.12 -27.97
CA PHE A 516 -5.12 -23.35 -29.12
C PHE A 516 -4.37 -22.09 -28.71
N LYS A 517 -4.85 -21.39 -27.68
CA LYS A 517 -4.24 -20.12 -27.23
C LYS A 517 -2.96 -20.32 -26.43
N PHE A 518 -2.90 -21.34 -25.57
CA PHE A 518 -1.81 -21.50 -24.59
C PHE A 518 -0.90 -22.70 -24.82
N MET A 519 -1.38 -23.75 -25.48
CA MET A 519 -0.67 -25.02 -25.71
C MET A 519 -0.74 -25.43 -27.18
N ARG A 520 -0.45 -24.48 -28.07
CA ARG A 520 -0.63 -24.65 -29.52
C ARG A 520 0.06 -25.91 -30.07
N GLY A 521 1.23 -26.30 -29.53
CA GLY A 521 1.97 -27.46 -29.95
C GLY A 521 1.25 -28.82 -29.73
N LEU A 522 0.20 -28.87 -28.88
CA LEU A 522 -0.63 -30.05 -28.72
C LEU A 522 -1.42 -30.45 -29.99
N PHE A 523 -1.64 -29.52 -30.93
CA PHE A 523 -2.31 -29.82 -32.20
C PHE A 523 -1.38 -30.45 -33.25
N GLY A 524 -0.08 -30.57 -32.93
CA GLY A 524 0.93 -31.03 -33.88
C GLY A 524 1.23 -29.98 -34.96
N ASP A 525 2.27 -30.26 -35.74
CA ASP A 525 2.76 -29.37 -36.80
C ASP A 525 3.23 -30.12 -38.04
N SER A 526 3.25 -31.43 -37.98
CA SER A 526 3.73 -32.28 -39.09
C SER A 526 3.14 -33.70 -39.02
N LYS A 527 3.43 -34.50 -40.03
CA LYS A 527 3.06 -35.95 -40.04
C LYS A 527 3.74 -36.74 -38.93
N GLU A 528 4.93 -36.30 -38.52
CA GLU A 528 5.72 -36.95 -37.48
C GLU A 528 5.30 -36.52 -36.08
N ASN A 529 4.93 -35.23 -35.93
CA ASN A 529 4.40 -34.65 -34.70
C ASN A 529 2.90 -34.43 -34.82
N GLN A 530 2.13 -35.48 -34.60
CA GLN A 530 0.65 -35.45 -34.75
C GLN A 530 -0.02 -34.89 -33.52
N SER A 531 -1.26 -34.36 -33.71
CA SER A 531 -2.06 -33.86 -32.61
C SER A 531 -2.28 -34.88 -31.51
N LYS A 532 -2.10 -34.44 -30.28
CA LYS A 532 -2.40 -35.18 -29.04
C LYS A 532 -3.84 -35.00 -28.55
N ILE A 533 -4.61 -34.14 -29.18
CA ILE A 533 -5.99 -33.80 -28.74
C ILE A 533 -7.01 -34.64 -29.49
N TRP A 534 -7.89 -35.28 -28.72
CA TRP A 534 -8.95 -36.14 -29.22
C TRP A 534 -10.28 -35.80 -28.58
N ILE A 535 -11.37 -36.03 -29.30
CA ILE A 535 -12.74 -35.92 -28.84
C ILE A 535 -13.36 -37.29 -28.81
N SER A 536 -13.93 -37.70 -27.68
CA SER A 536 -14.72 -38.91 -27.58
C SER A 536 -16.12 -38.67 -28.13
N GLU A 537 -16.62 -39.65 -28.87
CA GLU A 537 -17.98 -39.68 -29.44
C GLU A 537 -18.80 -40.77 -28.76
N PRO A 538 -19.39 -40.48 -27.56
CA PRO A 538 -20.24 -41.45 -26.87
C PRO A 538 -21.52 -41.71 -27.67
N PRO A 539 -22.11 -42.94 -27.58
CA PRO A 539 -23.35 -43.25 -28.28
C PRO A 539 -24.54 -42.49 -27.62
N LEU A 540 -25.50 -42.12 -28.45
CA LEU A 540 -26.76 -41.54 -27.97
C LEU A 540 -27.81 -42.54 -27.50
N TYR A 541 -27.72 -43.79 -28.02
CA TYR A 541 -28.76 -44.79 -27.73
C TYR A 541 -28.15 -46.12 -27.27
N ARG A 542 -28.83 -46.77 -26.33
CA ARG A 542 -28.64 -48.12 -25.92
C ARG A 542 -29.85 -48.97 -26.33
N ILE A 543 -29.59 -50.01 -27.08
CA ILE A 543 -30.59 -50.97 -27.48
C ILE A 543 -30.40 -52.25 -26.66
N LYS A 544 -31.43 -52.70 -25.96
CA LYS A 544 -31.45 -53.98 -25.25
C LYS A 544 -32.39 -54.93 -25.99
N SER A 545 -31.85 -56.05 -26.45
CA SER A 545 -32.58 -57.10 -27.15
C SER A 545 -32.30 -58.46 -26.55
N SER A 546 -32.95 -59.50 -27.03
CA SER A 546 -32.63 -60.89 -26.67
C SER A 546 -31.25 -61.34 -27.10
N GLY A 547 -30.62 -60.61 -28.03
CA GLY A 547 -29.26 -60.85 -28.51
C GLY A 547 -28.16 -60.10 -27.74
N GLY A 548 -28.53 -59.29 -26.72
CA GLY A 548 -27.58 -58.49 -25.94
C GLY A 548 -27.87 -56.99 -25.97
N ILE A 549 -26.82 -56.22 -25.62
CA ILE A 549 -26.84 -54.75 -25.63
C ILE A 549 -26.04 -54.27 -26.85
N GLU A 550 -26.61 -53.36 -27.62
CA GLU A 550 -25.97 -52.65 -28.73
C GLU A 550 -26.05 -51.17 -28.48
N TYR A 551 -25.02 -50.40 -28.91
CA TYR A 551 -24.95 -48.96 -28.75
C TYR A 551 -24.98 -48.30 -30.15
N LEU A 552 -25.78 -47.25 -30.30
CA LEU A 552 -25.94 -46.53 -31.55
C LEU A 552 -25.58 -45.07 -31.35
N LYS A 553 -24.88 -44.53 -32.34
CA LYS A 553 -24.27 -43.18 -32.25
C LYS A 553 -25.30 -42.04 -32.33
N ASP A 554 -26.26 -42.20 -33.25
CA ASP A 554 -27.16 -41.11 -33.60
C ASP A 554 -28.57 -41.59 -34.01
N ASP A 555 -29.44 -40.65 -34.32
CA ASP A 555 -30.81 -40.91 -34.72
C ASP A 555 -30.90 -41.72 -36.05
N GLN A 556 -29.93 -41.53 -36.94
CA GLN A 556 -29.89 -42.23 -38.22
C GLN A 556 -29.62 -43.71 -38.01
N GLU A 557 -28.63 -44.05 -37.19
CA GLU A 557 -28.32 -45.44 -36.82
C GLU A 557 -29.53 -46.11 -36.11
N LEU A 558 -30.23 -45.34 -35.27
CA LEU A 558 -31.44 -45.83 -34.63
C LEU A 558 -32.56 -46.16 -35.63
N GLU A 559 -32.80 -45.30 -36.60
CA GLU A 559 -33.79 -45.52 -37.65
C GLU A 559 -33.43 -46.72 -38.54
N ASP A 560 -32.16 -46.84 -38.89
CA ASP A 560 -31.68 -47.97 -39.68
C ASP A 560 -31.74 -49.29 -38.90
N TYR A 561 -31.47 -49.25 -37.58
CA TYR A 561 -31.63 -50.40 -36.70
C TYR A 561 -33.12 -50.82 -36.61
N LYS A 562 -34.03 -49.90 -36.45
CA LYS A 562 -35.49 -50.15 -36.43
C LYS A 562 -35.96 -50.77 -37.77
N LYS A 563 -35.48 -50.29 -38.92
CA LYS A 563 -35.80 -50.85 -40.24
C LYS A 563 -35.31 -52.26 -40.41
N LYS A 564 -34.08 -52.59 -39.96
CA LYS A 564 -33.48 -53.93 -40.04
C LYS A 564 -34.10 -54.96 -39.07
N ASN A 565 -34.64 -54.52 -37.94
CA ASN A 565 -35.15 -55.38 -36.88
C ASN A 565 -36.66 -55.25 -36.66
N LYS A 566 -37.47 -54.97 -37.68
CA LYS A 566 -38.89 -54.75 -37.61
C LYS A 566 -39.69 -55.82 -36.85
N ASN A 567 -39.24 -57.05 -36.83
CA ASN A 567 -39.90 -58.18 -36.23
C ASN A 567 -39.33 -58.66 -34.88
N LYS A 568 -38.36 -57.89 -34.33
CA LYS A 568 -37.72 -58.24 -33.05
C LYS A 568 -38.20 -57.25 -31.96
N LYS A 569 -38.39 -57.76 -30.75
CA LYS A 569 -38.64 -56.94 -29.59
C LYS A 569 -37.29 -56.42 -29.06
N PHE A 570 -37.21 -55.11 -28.84
CA PHE A 570 -36.04 -54.45 -28.22
C PHE A 570 -36.51 -53.20 -27.46
N ASP A 571 -35.77 -52.86 -26.40
CA ASP A 571 -35.94 -51.64 -25.64
C ASP A 571 -34.89 -50.61 -26.06
N VAL A 572 -35.33 -49.35 -26.24
CA VAL A 572 -34.45 -48.24 -26.60
C VAL A 572 -34.34 -47.31 -25.38
N SER A 573 -33.13 -47.06 -24.93
CA SER A 573 -32.84 -46.03 -23.92
C SER A 573 -31.93 -44.95 -24.57
N ARG A 574 -32.29 -43.69 -24.37
CA ARG A 574 -31.45 -42.55 -24.82
C ARG A 574 -30.63 -42.07 -23.64
N PHE A 575 -29.33 -41.90 -23.81
CA PHE A 575 -28.45 -41.25 -22.85
C PHE A 575 -28.56 -39.72 -23.01
N LYS A 576 -28.80 -39.01 -21.91
CA LYS A 576 -28.80 -37.54 -21.88
C LYS A 576 -27.41 -36.99 -21.54
N GLY A 577 -26.60 -37.77 -20.84
CA GLY A 577 -25.22 -37.43 -20.52
C GLY A 577 -24.43 -38.62 -19.99
N LEU A 578 -23.11 -38.48 -19.92
CA LEU A 578 -22.16 -39.49 -19.46
C LEU A 578 -22.39 -39.95 -18.02
N GLY A 579 -22.97 -39.09 -17.19
CA GLY A 579 -23.32 -39.40 -15.79
C GLY A 579 -24.48 -40.40 -15.65
N GLU A 580 -25.22 -40.69 -16.73
CA GLU A 580 -26.27 -41.72 -16.76
C GLU A 580 -25.75 -43.12 -17.10
N MET A 581 -24.51 -43.20 -17.58
CA MET A 581 -23.82 -44.47 -17.90
C MET A 581 -23.21 -45.07 -16.63
N ASN A 582 -23.38 -46.35 -16.44
CA ASN A 582 -22.61 -47.06 -15.42
C ASN A 582 -21.15 -47.32 -15.91
N ALA A 583 -20.28 -47.80 -15.01
CA ALA A 583 -18.88 -47.97 -15.31
C ALA A 583 -18.60 -48.92 -16.51
N ASN A 584 -19.37 -50.02 -16.65
CA ASN A 584 -19.22 -50.95 -17.74
C ASN A 584 -19.64 -50.34 -19.08
N GLU A 585 -20.78 -49.63 -19.10
CA GLU A 585 -21.27 -48.94 -20.30
C GLU A 585 -20.30 -47.87 -20.75
N LEU A 586 -19.72 -47.09 -19.82
CA LEU A 586 -18.75 -46.04 -20.12
C LEU A 586 -17.42 -46.67 -20.61
N TRP A 587 -17.01 -47.82 -20.05
CA TRP A 587 -15.87 -48.55 -20.54
C TRP A 587 -16.10 -49.00 -21.99
N ASP A 588 -17.16 -49.77 -22.25
CA ASP A 588 -17.44 -50.37 -23.56
C ASP A 588 -17.61 -49.34 -24.68
N THR A 589 -18.12 -48.15 -24.37
CA THR A 589 -18.49 -47.14 -25.37
C THR A 589 -17.47 -46.02 -25.55
N SER A 590 -16.77 -45.63 -24.49
CA SER A 590 -16.01 -44.36 -24.51
C SER A 590 -14.57 -44.47 -24.03
N MET A 591 -14.23 -45.53 -23.25
CA MET A 591 -12.92 -45.62 -22.62
C MET A 591 -12.08 -46.78 -23.12
N ASN A 592 -12.68 -47.93 -23.50
CA ASN A 592 -11.96 -49.09 -24.04
C ASN A 592 -11.31 -48.77 -25.39
N PRO A 593 -9.98 -48.87 -25.50
CA PRO A 593 -9.26 -48.57 -26.76
C PRO A 593 -9.76 -49.36 -27.97
N GLU A 594 -10.32 -50.57 -27.76
CA GLU A 594 -10.77 -51.44 -28.85
C GLU A 594 -12.15 -51.09 -29.41
N THR A 595 -13.02 -50.52 -28.58
CA THR A 595 -14.44 -50.31 -28.93
C THR A 595 -14.86 -48.86 -29.05
N ARG A 596 -14.15 -47.93 -28.36
CA ARG A 596 -14.44 -46.51 -28.35
C ARG A 596 -14.23 -45.81 -29.69
N THR A 597 -14.99 -44.78 -29.96
CA THR A 597 -14.78 -43.91 -31.13
C THR A 597 -14.15 -42.58 -30.67
N LEU A 598 -12.98 -42.28 -31.24
CA LEU A 598 -12.28 -41.00 -30.99
C LEU A 598 -12.02 -40.26 -32.32
N THR A 599 -12.33 -38.96 -32.33
CA THR A 599 -12.00 -38.07 -33.43
C THR A 599 -10.78 -37.21 -33.04
N ARG A 600 -9.68 -37.32 -33.84
CA ARG A 600 -8.48 -36.52 -33.64
C ARG A 600 -8.73 -35.06 -34.09
N VAL A 601 -8.41 -34.09 -33.24
CA VAL A 601 -8.52 -32.68 -33.58
C VAL A 601 -7.21 -32.22 -34.23
N THR A 602 -7.26 -31.86 -35.51
CA THR A 602 -6.10 -31.39 -36.25
C THR A 602 -6.33 -29.98 -36.79
N ILE A 603 -5.24 -29.23 -36.98
CA ILE A 603 -5.27 -27.98 -37.75
C ILE A 603 -4.50 -28.28 -39.02
N ALA A 604 -5.10 -27.96 -40.20
CA ALA A 604 -4.45 -28.19 -41.48
C ALA A 604 -3.10 -27.46 -41.56
N ASP A 605 -2.15 -28.05 -42.29
CA ASP A 605 -0.80 -27.53 -42.38
C ASP A 605 -0.72 -26.17 -43.07
N GLY A 606 0.20 -25.33 -42.57
CA GLY A 606 0.57 -24.05 -43.16
C GLY A 606 -0.03 -22.81 -42.47
N LYS A 607 0.67 -21.70 -42.59
CA LYS A 607 0.31 -20.40 -41.97
C LYS A 607 -1.11 -19.91 -42.31
N ALA A 608 -1.59 -20.19 -43.51
CA ALA A 608 -2.92 -19.81 -43.93
C ALA A 608 -4.02 -20.58 -43.17
N ALA A 609 -3.84 -21.87 -42.95
CA ALA A 609 -4.78 -22.71 -42.22
C ALA A 609 -4.78 -22.34 -40.72
N GLU A 610 -3.61 -22.05 -40.17
CA GLU A 610 -3.46 -21.56 -38.79
C GLU A 610 -4.15 -20.22 -38.58
N ALA A 611 -3.97 -19.26 -39.51
CA ALA A 611 -4.66 -17.98 -39.49
C ALA A 611 -6.19 -18.15 -39.59
N LYS A 612 -6.68 -19.08 -40.39
CA LYS A 612 -8.11 -19.41 -40.49
C LYS A 612 -8.66 -20.00 -39.20
N ALA A 613 -7.89 -20.91 -38.55
CA ALA A 613 -8.28 -21.44 -37.23
C ALA A 613 -8.32 -20.34 -36.17
N ALA A 614 -7.30 -19.48 -36.11
CA ALA A 614 -7.27 -18.34 -35.20
C ALA A 614 -8.45 -17.40 -35.41
N ALA A 615 -8.77 -17.07 -36.66
CA ALA A 615 -9.93 -16.25 -37.00
C ALA A 615 -11.27 -16.91 -36.58
N MET A 616 -11.37 -18.23 -36.68
CA MET A 616 -12.56 -18.97 -36.25
C MET A 616 -12.71 -18.93 -34.70
N PHE A 617 -11.64 -19.17 -33.94
CA PHE A 617 -11.68 -19.05 -32.49
C PHE A 617 -12.01 -17.62 -32.04
N GLU A 618 -11.47 -16.60 -32.72
CA GLU A 618 -11.81 -15.20 -32.44
C GLU A 618 -13.26 -14.91 -32.78
N THR A 619 -13.79 -15.41 -33.90
CA THR A 619 -15.18 -15.24 -34.29
C THR A 619 -16.13 -15.88 -33.27
N LEU A 620 -15.87 -17.13 -32.86
CA LEU A 620 -16.77 -17.87 -31.97
C LEU A 620 -16.64 -17.44 -30.51
N MET A 621 -15.43 -17.18 -30.04
CA MET A 621 -15.11 -17.03 -28.61
C MET A 621 -14.65 -15.62 -28.24
N GLY A 622 -14.33 -14.74 -29.20
CA GLY A 622 -13.91 -13.36 -28.98
C GLY A 622 -15.03 -12.44 -28.46
N THR A 623 -14.77 -11.14 -28.45
CA THR A 623 -15.72 -10.12 -27.93
C THR A 623 -16.60 -9.48 -29.01
N ASP A 624 -16.28 -9.67 -30.30
CA ASP A 624 -16.98 -9.05 -31.43
C ASP A 624 -18.34 -9.73 -31.69
N ILE A 625 -19.40 -9.05 -31.27
CA ILE A 625 -20.79 -9.52 -31.42
C ILE A 625 -21.22 -9.53 -32.89
N ALA A 626 -20.74 -8.57 -33.70
CA ALA A 626 -21.13 -8.47 -35.10
C ALA A 626 -20.62 -9.65 -35.92
N LYS A 627 -19.37 -10.09 -35.69
CA LYS A 627 -18.80 -11.29 -36.34
C LYS A 627 -19.55 -12.56 -35.95
N LYS A 628 -19.94 -12.71 -34.68
CA LYS A 628 -20.74 -13.84 -34.20
C LYS A 628 -22.11 -13.89 -34.89
N LYS A 629 -22.79 -12.76 -34.93
CA LYS A 629 -24.11 -12.64 -35.57
C LYS A 629 -24.03 -13.01 -37.03
N SER A 630 -23.06 -12.47 -37.77
CA SER A 630 -22.83 -12.81 -39.16
C SER A 630 -22.54 -14.30 -39.39
N PHE A 631 -21.68 -14.90 -38.50
CA PHE A 631 -21.38 -16.31 -38.57
C PHE A 631 -22.65 -17.18 -38.39
N ILE A 632 -23.47 -16.88 -37.36
CA ILE A 632 -24.70 -17.60 -37.08
C ILE A 632 -25.68 -17.49 -38.29
N GLN A 633 -25.84 -16.27 -38.86
CA GLN A 633 -26.73 -16.05 -40.00
C GLN A 633 -26.27 -16.83 -41.23
N ASN A 634 -24.96 -16.86 -41.50
CA ASN A 634 -24.41 -17.51 -42.67
C ASN A 634 -24.45 -19.05 -42.60
N ASN A 635 -24.47 -19.61 -41.38
CA ASN A 635 -24.45 -21.06 -41.14
C ASN A 635 -25.77 -21.57 -40.53
N ALA A 636 -26.84 -20.78 -40.58
CA ALA A 636 -28.12 -21.13 -39.97
C ALA A 636 -28.75 -22.42 -40.55
N GLN A 637 -28.43 -22.77 -41.79
CA GLN A 637 -28.92 -23.98 -42.46
C GLN A 637 -28.23 -25.26 -41.96
N ASP A 638 -27.05 -25.12 -41.33
CA ASP A 638 -26.26 -26.27 -40.82
C ASP A 638 -26.62 -26.65 -39.37
N VAL A 639 -27.53 -25.90 -38.75
CA VAL A 639 -27.94 -26.13 -37.36
C VAL A 639 -28.83 -27.36 -37.28
N ARG A 640 -28.34 -28.44 -36.67
CA ARG A 640 -29.05 -29.71 -36.47
C ARG A 640 -29.84 -29.81 -35.17
N PHE A 641 -29.45 -28.99 -34.18
CA PHE A 641 -30.09 -28.98 -32.85
C PHE A 641 -30.34 -27.53 -32.40
N LEU A 642 -31.60 -27.21 -32.16
CA LEU A 642 -32.02 -26.00 -31.48
C LEU A 642 -32.62 -26.45 -30.15
N ASP A 643 -32.03 -25.97 -29.05
CA ASP A 643 -32.63 -26.07 -27.73
C ASP A 643 -33.66 -24.92 -27.64
N ILE A 644 -34.96 -25.26 -27.84
CA ILE A 644 -36.06 -24.31 -27.82
C ILE A 644 -36.84 -24.49 -26.51
#